data_5d3ee363c6a159217bf5f23ecad4abeb
#
_entry.id   5d3ee363c6a159217bf5f23ecad4abeb
#
_cell.length_a   1.000
_cell.length_b   1.000
_cell.length_c   1.000
_cell.angle_alpha   90.00
_cell.angle_beta   90.00
_cell.angle_gamma   90.00
#
_symmetry.space_group_name_H-M   'P 1'
#
loop_
_entity.id
_entity.type
_entity.pdbx_description
1 polymer ?
#
loop_
_entity_poly.entity_id
_entity_poly.type
_entity_poly.pdbx_seq_one_letter_code
_entity_poly.pdbx_strand_id
1 'polypeptide(L)'
;MQAVNKVKVFLTGGDGIGWALDEDLRLTSNAIKGVVDLVGLEDCQIIHTVWWEGLNLIPPEKVAGKWIVCHVPGEPFRYFSVPAHRHVVPLVSTWISRSSQARNQLASVGIKSEMVPYVIDTNSFRPIATHDPILGQFRNDHAIPTDSYLIGSFQRDTEGSDLKSPKMVKGPDIFLEILTILKRRGLNFHVLLAGPRRQWLIGQFRSRQIPFTYVGRETQTDDMNLNSLARETLNILYNLLDLYVVSSRSEGGPHSILEAGASKCKVISSKVGLAPDALEPACIYKDPIEAANIIEYDIRESSLTEMVSGLYERILDNHSPDSVVNDFTGIYARINKALVGSKNTANQFVSKGVVDVFPKTEAGRLKAKSDFTVCLWHSFFKPPYGGGNQFMLGLKKAFLKLGVNVRENELDERIDAYILNSIHFDVDRFLEFSKKNRLNVVHRIDGPIHLIRGYDREKDELCFELNQKFASSTVLQSTWTYQRIVDMGYNPIQPVIINNAVDGDIFHPNGRIDFSRNRKVKLISTSWSNNPRKGGPYYKWIENNLDWSQFEYTFVGNVSEKFQQIKHVPPVPSAELAGLLRNHDIYITASKNDPCSNALIEALSCGLPAIYYEDGGHPELVKAGGLAFRTEEEILTQLDDMVENYETFQNLISVSKLEDVAANYLFVAREIAS
;
A
#
# COMPACT_ATOMS: atom_id res chain seq x y z
N MET A 1 10.63 -36.60 -31.70
CA MET A 1 10.54 -35.44 -30.81
C MET A 1 11.71 -35.53 -29.81
N GLN A 2 12.71 -34.68 -29.89
CA GLN A 2 13.75 -34.63 -28.88
C GLN A 2 13.10 -34.22 -27.54
N ALA A 3 13.30 -34.99 -26.49
CA ALA A 3 12.84 -34.64 -25.15
C ALA A 3 13.43 -33.28 -24.78
N VAL A 4 12.62 -32.25 -24.77
CA VAL A 4 13.02 -30.92 -24.24
C VAL A 4 13.29 -31.16 -22.76
N ASN A 5 14.54 -31.00 -22.32
CA ASN A 5 14.90 -31.10 -20.92
C ASN A 5 14.04 -30.07 -20.14
N LYS A 6 13.17 -30.56 -19.27
CA LYS A 6 12.36 -29.72 -18.40
C LYS A 6 13.26 -28.95 -17.44
N VAL A 7 12.89 -27.72 -17.11
CA VAL A 7 13.61 -26.94 -16.11
C VAL A 7 13.28 -27.44 -14.71
N LYS A 8 14.27 -27.41 -13.81
CA LYS A 8 14.14 -27.84 -12.42
C LYS A 8 13.65 -26.69 -11.54
N VAL A 9 12.50 -26.85 -10.92
CA VAL A 9 11.81 -25.80 -10.15
C VAL A 9 11.60 -26.24 -8.71
N PHE A 10 11.97 -25.39 -7.76
CA PHE A 10 11.55 -25.46 -6.38
C PHE A 10 10.35 -24.54 -6.19
N LEU A 11 9.20 -25.10 -5.84
CA LEU A 11 7.96 -24.37 -5.63
C LEU A 11 7.72 -24.16 -4.13
N THR A 12 7.41 -22.92 -3.70
CA THR A 12 7.26 -22.53 -2.29
C THR A 12 6.30 -21.35 -2.12
N GLY A 13 6.16 -20.83 -0.91
CA GLY A 13 5.42 -19.59 -0.60
C GLY A 13 4.05 -19.81 0.04
N GLY A 14 3.69 -21.05 0.45
CA GLY A 14 2.57 -21.29 1.35
C GLY A 14 2.85 -20.77 2.76
N ASP A 15 1.80 -20.47 3.52
CA ASP A 15 1.88 -19.98 4.91
C ASP A 15 1.63 -21.10 5.95
N GLY A 16 1.29 -22.29 5.50
CA GLY A 16 1.03 -23.47 6.36
C GLY A 16 -0.27 -23.38 7.17
N ILE A 17 -1.11 -22.39 6.90
CA ILE A 17 -2.39 -22.18 7.59
C ILE A 17 -3.52 -23.00 6.93
N GLY A 18 -3.28 -23.51 5.71
CA GLY A 18 -4.25 -24.28 4.93
C GLY A 18 -5.27 -23.43 4.16
N TRP A 19 -4.94 -22.14 3.88
CA TRP A 19 -5.86 -21.19 3.27
C TRP A 19 -5.41 -20.73 1.88
N ALA A 20 -5.75 -19.48 1.51
CA ALA A 20 -5.59 -18.97 0.14
C ALA A 20 -4.18 -19.12 -0.44
N LEU A 21 -3.12 -18.92 0.34
CA LEU A 21 -1.74 -19.07 -0.14
C LEU A 21 -1.35 -20.55 -0.32
N ASP A 22 -1.74 -21.42 0.62
CA ASP A 22 -1.49 -22.87 0.50
C ASP A 22 -2.31 -23.46 -0.64
N GLU A 23 -3.52 -22.94 -0.87
CA GLU A 23 -4.34 -23.35 -2.01
C GLU A 23 -3.75 -22.86 -3.34
N ASP A 24 -3.27 -21.62 -3.43
CA ASP A 24 -2.57 -21.12 -4.63
C ASP A 24 -1.30 -21.94 -4.89
N LEU A 25 -0.56 -22.31 -3.85
CA LEU A 25 0.60 -23.19 -3.95
C LEU A 25 0.21 -24.58 -4.52
N ARG A 26 -0.84 -25.20 -3.99
CA ARG A 26 -1.34 -26.50 -4.43
C ARG A 26 -1.83 -26.48 -5.87
N LEU A 27 -2.61 -25.48 -6.24
CA LEU A 27 -3.16 -25.33 -7.59
C LEU A 27 -2.07 -24.98 -8.60
N THR A 28 -1.11 -24.12 -8.23
CA THR A 28 0.07 -23.83 -9.05
C THR A 28 0.90 -25.10 -9.28
N SER A 29 1.14 -25.90 -8.23
CA SER A 29 1.83 -27.18 -8.33
C SER A 29 1.15 -28.12 -9.33
N ASN A 30 -0.17 -28.22 -9.26
CA ASN A 30 -0.96 -29.06 -10.18
C ASN A 30 -0.85 -28.56 -11.64
N ALA A 31 -0.89 -27.27 -11.86
CA ALA A 31 -0.78 -26.67 -13.19
C ALA A 31 0.61 -26.88 -13.83
N ILE A 32 1.69 -26.84 -13.02
CA ILE A 32 3.06 -26.87 -13.55
C ILE A 32 3.72 -28.27 -13.54
N LYS A 33 3.20 -29.25 -12.80
CA LYS A 33 3.80 -30.61 -12.68
C LYS A 33 4.04 -31.33 -14.01
N GLY A 34 3.25 -31.02 -15.05
CA GLY A 34 3.44 -31.53 -16.40
C GLY A 34 4.44 -30.73 -17.24
N VAL A 35 4.75 -29.50 -16.82
CA VAL A 35 5.54 -28.51 -17.56
C VAL A 35 7.01 -28.50 -17.12
N VAL A 36 7.27 -28.69 -15.83
CA VAL A 36 8.60 -28.61 -15.21
C VAL A 36 8.91 -29.85 -14.38
N ASP A 37 10.17 -30.01 -13.96
CA ASP A 37 10.57 -30.99 -12.96
C ASP A 37 10.56 -30.32 -11.57
N LEU A 38 9.61 -30.69 -10.71
CA LEU A 38 9.56 -30.23 -9.32
C LEU A 38 10.63 -30.93 -8.50
N VAL A 39 11.53 -30.17 -7.91
CA VAL A 39 12.72 -30.68 -7.16
C VAL A 39 12.91 -29.94 -5.84
N GLY A 40 13.82 -30.42 -4.99
CA GLY A 40 14.24 -29.72 -3.79
C GLY A 40 15.03 -28.44 -4.09
N LEU A 41 15.14 -27.57 -3.06
CA LEU A 41 15.82 -26.27 -3.16
C LEU A 41 17.27 -26.40 -3.67
N GLU A 42 18.00 -27.44 -3.28
CA GLU A 42 19.40 -27.65 -3.66
C GLU A 42 19.56 -27.90 -5.17
N ASP A 43 18.63 -28.65 -5.76
CA ASP A 43 18.71 -29.14 -7.13
C ASP A 43 18.06 -28.19 -8.16
N CYS A 44 17.38 -27.13 -7.71
CA CYS A 44 16.61 -26.26 -8.57
C CYS A 44 17.44 -25.26 -9.35
N GLN A 45 16.96 -24.93 -10.53
CA GLN A 45 17.45 -23.81 -11.36
C GLN A 45 16.57 -22.55 -11.15
N ILE A 46 15.31 -22.78 -10.78
CA ILE A 46 14.31 -21.76 -10.59
C ILE A 46 13.69 -21.93 -9.22
N ILE A 47 13.57 -20.84 -8.46
CA ILE A 47 12.71 -20.75 -7.27
C ILE A 47 11.43 -20.09 -7.73
N HIS A 48 10.29 -20.80 -7.59
CA HIS A 48 8.97 -20.25 -7.87
C HIS A 48 8.21 -20.10 -6.57
N THR A 49 7.91 -18.86 -6.17
CA THR A 49 7.15 -18.59 -4.96
C THR A 49 5.81 -17.97 -5.28
N VAL A 50 4.75 -18.47 -4.62
CA VAL A 50 3.40 -17.90 -4.74
C VAL A 50 3.20 -16.66 -3.88
N TRP A 51 4.20 -16.30 -3.06
CA TRP A 51 4.19 -15.12 -2.21
C TRP A 51 5.61 -14.60 -1.96
N TRP A 52 5.83 -13.30 -2.16
CA TRP A 52 7.16 -12.68 -2.04
C TRP A 52 7.82 -12.83 -0.66
N GLU A 53 7.03 -12.84 0.44
CA GLU A 53 7.59 -13.03 1.78
C GLU A 53 8.17 -14.44 1.97
N GLY A 54 7.74 -15.41 1.18
CA GLY A 54 8.32 -16.75 1.15
C GLY A 54 9.82 -16.73 0.81
N LEU A 55 10.31 -15.71 0.09
CA LEU A 55 11.74 -15.54 -0.18
C LEU A 55 12.56 -15.24 1.07
N ASN A 56 11.96 -14.61 2.09
CA ASN A 56 12.63 -14.31 3.36
C ASN A 56 12.93 -15.56 4.20
N LEU A 57 12.24 -16.66 3.91
CA LEU A 57 12.44 -17.95 4.58
C LEU A 57 13.57 -18.76 3.95
N ILE A 58 14.11 -18.33 2.81
CA ILE A 58 15.19 -19.01 2.09
C ILE A 58 16.51 -18.28 2.38
N PRO A 59 17.57 -18.98 2.83
CA PRO A 59 18.85 -18.37 3.06
C PRO A 59 19.37 -17.65 1.80
N PRO A 60 19.94 -16.45 1.90
CA PRO A 60 20.36 -15.65 0.74
C PRO A 60 21.32 -16.38 -0.20
N GLU A 61 22.23 -17.20 0.35
CA GLU A 61 23.17 -18.01 -0.42
C GLU A 61 22.48 -19.08 -1.29
N LYS A 62 21.27 -19.51 -0.93
CA LYS A 62 20.47 -20.46 -1.70
C LYS A 62 19.63 -19.78 -2.80
N VAL A 63 19.38 -18.48 -2.65
CA VAL A 63 18.70 -17.66 -3.65
C VAL A 63 19.68 -17.21 -4.73
N ALA A 64 20.94 -16.98 -4.36
CA ALA A 64 21.96 -16.49 -5.26
C ALA A 64 22.16 -17.39 -6.49
N GLY A 65 22.15 -16.77 -7.69
CA GLY A 65 22.32 -17.47 -8.96
C GLY A 65 21.13 -18.29 -9.46
N LYS A 66 20.01 -18.27 -8.76
CA LYS A 66 18.75 -18.88 -9.19
C LYS A 66 17.87 -17.87 -9.94
N TRP A 67 17.05 -18.36 -10.86
CA TRP A 67 15.98 -17.55 -11.45
C TRP A 67 14.79 -17.51 -10.51
N ILE A 68 14.31 -16.33 -10.16
CA ILE A 68 13.19 -16.18 -9.21
C ILE A 68 11.93 -15.82 -9.96
N VAL A 69 10.91 -16.67 -9.84
CA VAL A 69 9.53 -16.40 -10.28
C VAL A 69 8.70 -16.12 -9.04
N CYS A 70 7.95 -15.03 -9.02
CA CYS A 70 7.21 -14.60 -7.84
C CYS A 70 5.80 -14.13 -8.21
N HIS A 71 4.78 -14.73 -7.57
CA HIS A 71 3.42 -14.21 -7.63
C HIS A 71 3.22 -12.99 -6.73
N VAL A 72 2.23 -12.17 -7.09
CA VAL A 72 1.78 -11.04 -6.29
C VAL A 72 0.33 -11.24 -5.88
N PRO A 73 0.08 -11.81 -4.68
CA PRO A 73 -1.27 -12.18 -4.24
C PRO A 73 -2.06 -11.02 -3.59
N GLY A 74 -1.51 -9.82 -3.52
CA GLY A 74 -2.12 -8.65 -2.87
C GLY A 74 -2.23 -7.45 -3.80
N GLU A 75 -2.35 -6.26 -3.21
CA GLU A 75 -2.27 -4.98 -3.92
C GLU A 75 -0.82 -4.50 -3.98
N PRO A 76 -0.09 -4.75 -5.08
CA PRO A 76 1.36 -4.53 -5.16
C PRO A 76 1.76 -3.07 -4.94
N PHE A 77 0.97 -2.12 -5.45
CA PHE A 77 1.29 -0.69 -5.29
C PHE A 77 1.39 -0.31 -3.82
N ARG A 78 0.39 -0.68 -3.01
CA ARG A 78 0.35 -0.36 -1.58
C ARG A 78 1.46 -1.06 -0.82
N TYR A 79 1.69 -2.33 -1.12
CA TYR A 79 2.76 -3.10 -0.48
C TYR A 79 4.14 -2.53 -0.80
N PHE A 80 4.47 -2.35 -2.07
CA PHE A 80 5.79 -1.85 -2.48
C PHE A 80 5.95 -0.32 -2.36
N SER A 81 4.91 0.42 -1.99
CA SER A 81 5.06 1.80 -1.58
C SER A 81 5.77 1.93 -0.23
N VAL A 82 5.75 0.90 0.60
CA VAL A 82 6.50 0.84 1.86
C VAL A 82 7.96 0.46 1.58
N PRO A 83 8.97 1.32 1.87
CA PRO A 83 10.37 1.05 1.53
C PRO A 83 10.90 -0.27 2.08
N ALA A 84 10.53 -0.63 3.31
CA ALA A 84 10.95 -1.87 3.95
C ALA A 84 10.53 -3.14 3.19
N HIS A 85 9.49 -3.07 2.37
CA HIS A 85 9.01 -4.23 1.59
C HIS A 85 9.70 -4.37 0.23
N ARG A 86 10.49 -3.38 -0.19
CA ARG A 86 11.09 -3.35 -1.55
C ARG A 86 12.33 -4.23 -1.69
N HIS A 87 12.87 -4.76 -0.59
CA HIS A 87 14.10 -5.59 -0.62
C HIS A 87 13.97 -6.84 -1.51
N VAL A 88 12.75 -7.35 -1.72
CA VAL A 88 12.51 -8.50 -2.60
C VAL A 88 12.52 -8.15 -4.08
N VAL A 89 12.29 -6.87 -4.44
CA VAL A 89 12.14 -6.46 -5.84
C VAL A 89 13.36 -6.78 -6.69
N PRO A 90 14.61 -6.48 -6.27
CA PRO A 90 15.80 -6.80 -7.04
C PRO A 90 16.10 -8.31 -7.13
N LEU A 91 15.50 -9.14 -6.28
CA LEU A 91 15.71 -10.59 -6.27
C LEU A 91 14.86 -11.28 -7.34
N VAL A 92 13.71 -10.71 -7.70
CA VAL A 92 12.74 -11.38 -8.57
C VAL A 92 13.06 -11.15 -10.05
N SER A 93 13.27 -12.24 -10.78
CA SER A 93 13.58 -12.22 -12.22
C SER A 93 12.30 -12.17 -13.09
N THR A 94 11.20 -12.75 -12.60
CA THR A 94 9.90 -12.79 -13.29
C THR A 94 8.77 -12.61 -12.29
N TRP A 95 8.04 -11.53 -12.42
CA TRP A 95 6.84 -11.26 -11.64
C TRP A 95 5.60 -11.83 -12.32
N ILE A 96 4.69 -12.42 -11.54
CA ILE A 96 3.38 -12.89 -11.99
C ILE A 96 2.29 -12.09 -11.27
N SER A 97 1.51 -11.35 -12.04
CA SER A 97 0.30 -10.68 -11.57
C SER A 97 -0.90 -11.61 -11.72
N ARG A 98 -1.81 -11.57 -10.76
CA ARG A 98 -2.97 -12.47 -10.67
C ARG A 98 -4.29 -11.79 -11.09
N SER A 99 -4.26 -10.48 -11.34
CA SER A 99 -5.38 -9.67 -11.83
C SER A 99 -4.88 -8.52 -12.69
N SER A 100 -5.74 -7.95 -13.53
CA SER A 100 -5.43 -6.76 -14.32
C SER A 100 -5.11 -5.57 -13.42
N GLN A 101 -5.77 -5.42 -12.28
CA GLN A 101 -5.46 -4.40 -11.28
C GLN A 101 -4.04 -4.57 -10.75
N ALA A 102 -3.66 -5.78 -10.31
CA ALA A 102 -2.30 -6.05 -9.82
C ALA A 102 -1.24 -5.78 -10.89
N ARG A 103 -1.51 -6.17 -12.16
CA ARG A 103 -0.60 -5.91 -13.28
C ARG A 103 -0.38 -4.41 -13.52
N ASN A 104 -1.47 -3.62 -13.49
CA ASN A 104 -1.40 -2.18 -13.69
C ASN A 104 -0.66 -1.50 -12.53
N GLN A 105 -0.91 -1.94 -11.29
CA GLN A 105 -0.21 -1.42 -10.12
C GLN A 105 1.28 -1.76 -10.14
N LEU A 106 1.68 -2.97 -10.52
CA LEU A 106 3.10 -3.33 -10.71
C LEU A 106 3.74 -2.46 -11.79
N ALA A 107 3.07 -2.28 -12.93
CA ALA A 107 3.55 -1.42 -14.00
C ALA A 107 3.73 0.04 -13.53
N SER A 108 2.84 0.54 -12.68
CA SER A 108 2.93 1.91 -12.14
C SER A 108 4.14 2.13 -11.22
N VAL A 109 4.67 1.06 -10.62
CA VAL A 109 5.93 1.09 -9.84
C VAL A 109 7.13 0.55 -10.63
N GLY A 110 7.04 0.50 -11.96
CA GLY A 110 8.14 0.13 -12.84
C GLY A 110 8.43 -1.37 -12.93
N ILE A 111 7.55 -2.23 -12.39
CA ILE A 111 7.70 -3.68 -12.42
C ILE A 111 6.88 -4.26 -13.56
N LYS A 112 7.54 -4.88 -14.53
CA LYS A 112 6.89 -5.65 -15.58
C LYS A 112 6.51 -7.03 -15.04
N SER A 113 5.26 -7.46 -15.24
CA SER A 113 4.79 -8.78 -14.85
C SER A 113 4.10 -9.53 -15.98
N GLU A 114 4.16 -10.85 -15.91
CA GLU A 114 3.35 -11.76 -16.71
C GLU A 114 1.97 -11.90 -16.04
N MET A 115 0.91 -12.02 -16.85
CA MET A 115 -0.44 -12.23 -16.32
C MET A 115 -0.73 -13.73 -16.29
N VAL A 116 -1.00 -14.26 -15.10
CA VAL A 116 -1.54 -15.62 -14.91
C VAL A 116 -2.67 -15.50 -13.89
N PRO A 117 -3.94 -15.69 -14.29
CA PRO A 117 -5.09 -15.52 -13.40
C PRO A 117 -5.04 -16.47 -12.19
N TYR A 118 -5.76 -16.12 -11.13
CA TYR A 118 -6.05 -17.08 -10.06
C TYR A 118 -6.83 -18.26 -10.63
N VAL A 119 -6.57 -19.43 -10.08
CA VAL A 119 -7.31 -20.66 -10.41
C VAL A 119 -8.13 -21.14 -9.22
N ILE A 120 -9.19 -21.87 -9.50
CA ILE A 120 -10.05 -22.51 -8.52
C ILE A 120 -10.18 -24.01 -8.83
N ASP A 121 -10.36 -24.81 -7.79
CA ASP A 121 -10.63 -26.24 -7.94
C ASP A 121 -12.10 -26.47 -8.34
N THR A 122 -12.35 -26.54 -9.64
CA THR A 122 -13.68 -26.74 -10.21
C THR A 122 -14.27 -28.14 -9.93
N ASN A 123 -13.51 -29.07 -9.38
CA ASN A 123 -14.04 -30.33 -8.86
C ASN A 123 -14.64 -30.17 -7.47
N SER A 124 -14.04 -29.33 -6.63
CA SER A 124 -14.54 -29.04 -5.30
C SER A 124 -15.70 -28.04 -5.32
N PHE A 125 -15.58 -26.97 -6.15
CA PHE A 125 -16.60 -25.94 -6.31
C PHE A 125 -17.37 -26.15 -7.61
N ARG A 126 -18.62 -26.58 -7.49
CA ARG A 126 -19.46 -26.94 -8.63
C ARG A 126 -20.95 -26.81 -8.28
N PRO A 127 -21.82 -26.69 -9.27
CA PRO A 127 -23.25 -26.69 -9.03
C PRO A 127 -23.73 -28.03 -8.44
N ILE A 128 -24.58 -27.92 -7.42
CA ILE A 128 -25.35 -29.02 -6.83
C ILE A 128 -26.80 -28.89 -7.31
N ALA A 129 -27.40 -30.03 -7.72
CA ALA A 129 -28.80 -29.99 -8.17
C ALA A 129 -29.72 -29.50 -7.04
N THR A 130 -30.68 -28.61 -7.36
CA THR A 130 -31.55 -27.96 -6.38
C THR A 130 -32.37 -28.95 -5.50
N HIS A 131 -32.64 -30.14 -6.08
CA HIS A 131 -33.36 -31.21 -5.38
C HIS A 131 -32.45 -32.23 -4.67
N ASP A 132 -31.13 -32.00 -4.66
CA ASP A 132 -30.20 -32.88 -3.98
C ASP A 132 -30.49 -32.88 -2.48
N PRO A 133 -30.70 -34.05 -1.85
CA PRO A 133 -31.02 -34.16 -0.43
C PRO A 133 -30.01 -33.48 0.48
N ILE A 134 -28.75 -33.36 0.08
CA ILE A 134 -27.69 -32.76 0.91
C ILE A 134 -28.01 -31.27 1.21
N LEU A 135 -28.60 -30.52 0.27
CA LEU A 135 -28.96 -29.13 0.49
C LEU A 135 -30.09 -29.00 1.50
N GLY A 136 -31.13 -29.85 1.38
CA GLY A 136 -32.25 -29.90 2.32
C GLY A 136 -31.83 -30.31 3.72
N GLN A 137 -31.01 -31.34 3.84
CA GLN A 137 -30.49 -31.79 5.12
C GLN A 137 -29.63 -30.70 5.77
N PHE A 138 -28.71 -30.08 5.03
CA PHE A 138 -27.86 -29.00 5.56
C PHE A 138 -28.66 -27.78 6.06
N ARG A 139 -29.74 -27.41 5.32
CA ARG A 139 -30.67 -26.36 5.78
C ARG A 139 -31.31 -26.70 7.12
N ASN A 140 -31.78 -27.95 7.26
CA ASN A 140 -32.44 -28.43 8.48
C ASN A 140 -31.46 -28.47 9.66
N ASP A 141 -30.26 -29.01 9.44
CA ASP A 141 -29.21 -29.16 10.48
C ASP A 141 -28.76 -27.80 11.05
N HIS A 142 -28.82 -26.74 10.22
CA HIS A 142 -28.39 -25.40 10.59
C HIS A 142 -29.54 -24.40 10.75
N ALA A 143 -30.79 -24.83 10.70
CA ALA A 143 -31.98 -23.98 10.80
C ALA A 143 -31.94 -22.78 9.82
N ILE A 144 -31.55 -23.02 8.57
CA ILE A 144 -31.50 -22.01 7.51
C ILE A 144 -32.89 -21.87 6.89
N PRO A 145 -33.53 -20.69 6.90
CA PRO A 145 -34.89 -20.48 6.40
C PRO A 145 -34.99 -20.72 4.88
N THR A 146 -36.20 -21.07 4.42
CA THR A 146 -36.49 -21.33 3.01
C THR A 146 -37.35 -20.23 2.36
N ASP A 147 -37.88 -19.31 3.16
CA ASP A 147 -38.83 -18.27 2.75
C ASP A 147 -38.23 -16.86 2.68
N SER A 148 -36.89 -16.76 2.77
CA SER A 148 -36.15 -15.51 2.76
C SER A 148 -35.07 -15.54 1.68
N TYR A 149 -34.76 -14.38 1.09
CA TYR A 149 -33.63 -14.21 0.20
C TYR A 149 -32.31 -14.35 0.96
N LEU A 150 -31.49 -15.35 0.62
CA LEU A 150 -30.33 -15.76 1.39
C LEU A 150 -29.05 -15.07 0.91
N ILE A 151 -28.51 -14.19 1.73
CA ILE A 151 -27.29 -13.39 1.43
C ILE A 151 -26.11 -13.96 2.20
N GLY A 152 -25.03 -14.34 1.51
CA GLY A 152 -23.83 -14.90 2.09
C GLY A 152 -22.64 -13.94 2.15
N SER A 153 -21.86 -14.05 3.23
CA SER A 153 -20.51 -13.49 3.33
C SER A 153 -19.65 -14.38 4.21
N PHE A 154 -18.59 -14.97 3.63
CA PHE A 154 -17.72 -15.94 4.35
C PHE A 154 -16.33 -15.38 4.62
N GLN A 155 -16.13 -14.07 4.42
CA GLN A 155 -14.88 -13.39 4.71
C GLN A 155 -14.74 -13.13 6.22
N ARG A 156 -13.50 -13.20 6.73
CA ARG A 156 -13.21 -12.80 8.11
C ARG A 156 -13.56 -11.33 8.33
N ASP A 157 -14.32 -11.03 9.36
CA ASP A 157 -14.73 -9.66 9.69
C ASP A 157 -14.07 -9.09 10.95
N THR A 158 -13.36 -9.95 11.71
CA THR A 158 -12.79 -9.60 13.02
C THR A 158 -11.28 -9.80 13.02
N GLU A 159 -10.56 -8.89 13.62
CA GLU A 159 -9.11 -8.96 13.84
C GLU A 159 -8.75 -8.66 15.29
N GLY A 160 -7.46 -8.76 15.62
CA GLY A 160 -6.95 -8.58 16.98
C GLY A 160 -7.14 -9.80 17.87
N SER A 161 -6.39 -9.84 18.97
CA SER A 161 -6.46 -10.93 19.96
C SER A 161 -7.72 -10.85 20.84
N ASP A 162 -8.32 -9.67 20.93
CA ASP A 162 -9.53 -9.40 21.70
C ASP A 162 -10.81 -9.81 20.96
N LEU A 163 -10.74 -10.14 19.67
CA LEU A 163 -11.86 -10.53 18.80
C LEU A 163 -12.98 -9.50 18.73
N LYS A 164 -12.68 -8.21 18.91
CA LYS A 164 -13.67 -7.10 18.92
C LYS A 164 -13.49 -6.13 17.77
N SER A 165 -12.25 -5.96 17.32
CA SER A 165 -11.95 -4.98 16.26
C SER A 165 -12.41 -5.48 14.89
N PRO A 166 -13.11 -4.63 14.10
CA PRO A 166 -13.49 -5.01 12.75
C PRO A 166 -12.28 -5.07 11.83
N LYS A 167 -12.22 -6.08 10.98
CA LYS A 167 -11.19 -6.19 9.93
C LYS A 167 -11.55 -5.30 8.75
N MET A 168 -11.28 -4.00 8.87
CA MET A 168 -11.74 -2.96 7.95
C MET A 168 -11.35 -3.21 6.48
N VAL A 169 -10.20 -3.83 6.21
CA VAL A 169 -9.78 -4.19 4.84
C VAL A 169 -10.80 -5.12 4.15
N LYS A 170 -11.53 -5.93 4.90
CA LYS A 170 -12.59 -6.82 4.40
C LYS A 170 -13.98 -6.16 4.36
N GLY A 171 -14.11 -4.90 4.78
CA GLY A 171 -15.33 -4.10 4.71
C GLY A 171 -16.55 -4.65 5.44
N PRO A 172 -16.41 -5.17 6.69
CA PRO A 172 -17.58 -5.67 7.43
C PRO A 172 -18.59 -4.58 7.73
N ASP A 173 -18.15 -3.34 7.89
CA ASP A 173 -18.97 -2.15 8.06
C ASP A 173 -19.77 -1.81 6.79
N ILE A 174 -19.17 -1.96 5.60
CA ILE A 174 -19.85 -1.82 4.30
C ILE A 174 -20.97 -2.86 4.19
N PHE A 175 -20.65 -4.13 4.49
CA PHE A 175 -21.65 -5.20 4.46
C PHE A 175 -22.79 -4.94 5.44
N LEU A 176 -22.47 -4.52 6.67
CA LEU A 176 -23.45 -4.15 7.68
C LEU A 176 -24.34 -2.98 7.22
N GLU A 177 -23.78 -1.98 6.55
CA GLU A 177 -24.54 -0.84 6.03
C GLU A 177 -25.50 -1.27 4.91
N ILE A 178 -25.06 -2.10 3.96
CA ILE A 178 -25.90 -2.70 2.92
C ILE A 178 -27.13 -3.36 3.56
N LEU A 179 -26.91 -4.28 4.50
CA LEU A 179 -27.97 -5.01 5.18
C LEU A 179 -28.90 -4.10 6.00
N THR A 180 -28.35 -3.04 6.59
CA THR A 180 -29.14 -2.04 7.31
C THR A 180 -30.07 -1.28 6.36
N ILE A 181 -29.62 -0.95 5.16
CA ILE A 181 -30.45 -0.31 4.12
C ILE A 181 -31.56 -1.27 3.69
N LEU A 182 -31.25 -2.53 3.39
CA LEU A 182 -32.25 -3.54 2.99
C LEU A 182 -33.34 -3.71 4.07
N LYS A 183 -32.93 -3.78 5.35
CA LYS A 183 -33.85 -3.87 6.48
C LYS A 183 -34.75 -2.65 6.57
N ARG A 184 -34.22 -1.42 6.42
CA ARG A 184 -35.01 -0.19 6.43
C ARG A 184 -36.02 -0.14 5.28
N ARG A 185 -35.72 -0.79 4.16
CA ARG A 185 -36.64 -0.91 3.00
C ARG A 185 -37.67 -2.02 3.17
N GLY A 186 -37.62 -2.75 4.28
CA GLY A 186 -38.60 -3.81 4.59
C GLY A 186 -38.48 -5.08 3.73
N LEU A 187 -37.29 -5.33 3.16
CA LEU A 187 -37.04 -6.51 2.33
C LEU A 187 -36.89 -7.77 3.19
N ASN A 188 -37.45 -8.88 2.71
CA ASN A 188 -37.33 -10.17 3.37
C ASN A 188 -36.02 -10.86 2.95
N PHE A 189 -35.02 -10.83 3.82
CA PHE A 189 -33.73 -11.49 3.62
C PHE A 189 -33.24 -12.16 4.89
N HIS A 190 -32.34 -13.10 4.74
CA HIS A 190 -31.61 -13.75 5.82
C HIS A 190 -30.12 -13.84 5.49
N VAL A 191 -29.25 -13.61 6.48
CA VAL A 191 -27.80 -13.62 6.26
C VAL A 191 -27.21 -14.96 6.67
N LEU A 192 -26.41 -15.55 5.78
CA LEU A 192 -25.63 -16.74 6.09
C LEU A 192 -24.17 -16.35 6.29
N LEU A 193 -23.69 -16.50 7.53
CA LEU A 193 -22.29 -16.33 7.89
C LEU A 193 -21.62 -17.70 8.07
N ALA A 194 -20.36 -17.81 7.65
CA ALA A 194 -19.58 -19.02 7.84
C ALA A 194 -18.08 -18.67 8.00
N GLY A 195 -17.31 -19.63 8.49
CA GLY A 195 -15.86 -19.49 8.66
C GLY A 195 -15.46 -18.81 9.97
N PRO A 196 -14.14 -18.67 10.23
CA PRO A 196 -13.63 -18.13 11.47
C PRO A 196 -13.64 -16.59 11.51
N ARG A 197 -13.46 -16.06 12.72
CA ARG A 197 -13.32 -14.61 12.94
C ARG A 197 -14.54 -13.83 12.49
N ARG A 198 -15.77 -14.24 12.96
CA ARG A 198 -17.05 -13.62 12.65
C ARG A 198 -17.66 -12.85 13.82
N GLN A 199 -16.92 -12.65 14.89
CA GLN A 199 -17.44 -12.11 16.17
C GLN A 199 -18.00 -10.69 16.03
N TRP A 200 -17.35 -9.83 15.22
CA TRP A 200 -17.78 -8.45 15.08
C TRP A 200 -19.17 -8.36 14.39
N LEU A 201 -19.35 -9.01 13.22
CA LEU A 201 -20.64 -8.99 12.52
C LEU A 201 -21.74 -9.67 13.33
N ILE A 202 -21.47 -10.79 14.00
CA ILE A 202 -22.43 -11.46 14.88
C ILE A 202 -22.92 -10.49 15.96
N GLY A 203 -22.01 -9.76 16.62
CA GLY A 203 -22.34 -8.73 17.61
C GLY A 203 -23.19 -7.60 17.04
N GLN A 204 -22.83 -7.09 15.84
CA GLN A 204 -23.57 -6.05 15.15
C GLN A 204 -24.95 -6.50 14.69
N PHE A 205 -25.09 -7.73 14.19
CA PHE A 205 -26.38 -8.26 13.74
C PHE A 205 -27.35 -8.43 14.89
N ARG A 206 -26.88 -8.93 16.04
CA ARG A 206 -27.70 -9.03 17.27
C ARG A 206 -28.19 -7.68 17.74
N SER A 207 -27.28 -6.69 17.84
CA SER A 207 -27.63 -5.35 18.30
C SER A 207 -28.63 -4.63 17.38
N ARG A 208 -28.59 -4.91 16.08
CA ARG A 208 -29.47 -4.30 15.06
C ARG A 208 -30.63 -5.20 14.65
N GLN A 209 -30.76 -6.39 15.27
CA GLN A 209 -31.78 -7.37 14.92
C GLN A 209 -31.83 -7.70 13.42
N ILE A 210 -30.63 -7.89 12.80
CA ILE A 210 -30.52 -8.41 11.44
C ILE A 210 -30.63 -9.92 11.52
N PRO A 211 -31.52 -10.58 10.74
CA PRO A 211 -31.69 -12.02 10.79
C PRO A 211 -30.49 -12.73 10.17
N PHE A 212 -29.91 -13.71 10.89
CA PHE A 212 -28.76 -14.44 10.40
C PHE A 212 -28.66 -15.86 10.98
N THR A 213 -27.98 -16.73 10.24
CA THR A 213 -27.49 -18.02 10.71
C THR A 213 -25.96 -18.01 10.60
N TYR A 214 -25.28 -18.50 11.64
CA TYR A 214 -23.84 -18.69 11.63
C TYR A 214 -23.50 -20.18 11.58
N VAL A 215 -22.87 -20.61 10.49
CA VAL A 215 -22.37 -21.99 10.35
C VAL A 215 -20.95 -22.05 10.92
N GLY A 216 -20.88 -22.33 12.23
CA GLY A 216 -19.67 -22.36 13.04
C GLY A 216 -19.99 -22.43 14.51
N ARG A 217 -18.98 -22.38 15.35
CA ARG A 217 -19.11 -22.34 16.82
C ARG A 217 -18.69 -20.97 17.33
N GLU A 218 -19.58 -20.30 18.05
CA GLU A 218 -19.24 -19.05 18.70
C GLU A 218 -18.25 -19.28 19.85
N THR A 219 -17.20 -18.49 19.92
CA THR A 219 -16.16 -18.57 20.94
C THR A 219 -15.65 -17.19 21.30
N GLN A 220 -15.10 -17.06 22.51
CA GLN A 220 -14.41 -15.86 23.00
C GLN A 220 -12.88 -15.94 22.79
N THR A 221 -12.39 -17.05 22.23
CA THR A 221 -10.98 -17.28 21.93
C THR A 221 -10.76 -17.40 20.44
N ASP A 222 -9.51 -17.47 20.02
CA ASP A 222 -9.17 -17.67 18.61
C ASP A 222 -9.82 -18.92 18.03
N ASP A 223 -10.53 -18.75 16.94
CA ASP A 223 -11.36 -19.77 16.32
C ASP A 223 -10.88 -20.17 14.91
N MET A 224 -9.66 -19.75 14.54
CA MET A 224 -9.10 -19.96 13.20
C MET A 224 -9.17 -21.43 12.76
N ASN A 225 -8.73 -22.36 13.61
CA ASN A 225 -8.77 -23.78 13.30
C ASN A 225 -10.15 -24.39 13.57
N LEU A 226 -10.86 -23.91 14.61
CA LEU A 226 -12.13 -24.45 15.05
C LEU A 226 -13.23 -24.28 13.99
N ASN A 227 -13.25 -23.10 13.34
CA ASN A 227 -14.28 -22.70 12.39
C ASN A 227 -13.79 -22.71 10.93
N SER A 228 -12.61 -23.25 10.66
CA SER A 228 -12.17 -23.51 9.30
C SER A 228 -13.05 -24.57 8.65
N LEU A 229 -13.58 -24.30 7.47
CA LEU A 229 -14.53 -25.18 6.80
C LEU A 229 -13.83 -25.96 5.67
N ALA A 230 -14.25 -27.21 5.50
CA ALA A 230 -13.87 -27.99 4.33
C ALA A 230 -14.47 -27.39 3.05
N ARG A 231 -13.81 -27.61 1.90
CA ARG A 231 -14.25 -27.08 0.60
C ARG A 231 -15.64 -27.60 0.20
N GLU A 232 -15.93 -28.85 0.53
CA GLU A 232 -17.22 -29.48 0.28
C GLU A 232 -18.34 -28.75 1.04
N THR A 233 -18.08 -28.37 2.30
CA THR A 233 -19.00 -27.58 3.09
C THR A 233 -19.19 -26.18 2.52
N LEU A 234 -18.10 -25.51 2.10
CA LEU A 234 -18.18 -24.21 1.44
C LEU A 234 -18.97 -24.30 0.12
N ASN A 235 -18.76 -25.36 -0.67
CA ASN A 235 -19.54 -25.57 -1.88
C ASN A 235 -21.03 -25.73 -1.59
N ILE A 236 -21.42 -26.48 -0.55
CA ILE A 236 -22.81 -26.58 -0.12
C ILE A 236 -23.37 -25.19 0.22
N LEU A 237 -22.61 -24.43 1.00
CA LEU A 237 -23.01 -23.07 1.41
C LEU A 237 -23.23 -22.16 0.19
N TYR A 238 -22.33 -22.14 -0.80
CA TYR A 238 -22.50 -21.34 -2.02
C TYR A 238 -23.74 -21.79 -2.83
N ASN A 239 -24.02 -23.09 -2.90
CA ASN A 239 -25.21 -23.61 -3.58
C ASN A 239 -26.52 -23.35 -2.84
N LEU A 240 -26.49 -22.99 -1.57
CA LEU A 240 -27.66 -22.60 -0.77
C LEU A 240 -28.01 -21.11 -0.92
N LEU A 241 -27.04 -20.27 -1.30
CA LEU A 241 -27.23 -18.81 -1.37
C LEU A 241 -28.03 -18.39 -2.60
N ASP A 242 -28.84 -17.35 -2.43
CA ASP A 242 -29.35 -16.54 -3.53
C ASP A 242 -28.30 -15.55 -4.03
N LEU A 243 -27.46 -15.00 -3.11
CA LEU A 243 -26.44 -14.02 -3.43
C LEU A 243 -25.24 -14.09 -2.50
N TYR A 244 -24.04 -14.05 -3.05
CA TYR A 244 -22.81 -13.82 -2.30
C TYR A 244 -22.31 -12.38 -2.46
N VAL A 245 -21.94 -11.73 -1.34
CA VAL A 245 -21.51 -10.32 -1.33
C VAL A 245 -20.04 -10.20 -0.89
N VAL A 246 -19.21 -9.59 -1.71
CA VAL A 246 -17.84 -9.20 -1.39
C VAL A 246 -17.80 -7.70 -1.11
N SER A 247 -17.51 -7.33 0.13
CA SER A 247 -17.52 -5.94 0.61
C SER A 247 -16.13 -5.36 0.87
N SER A 248 -15.07 -6.05 0.44
CA SER A 248 -13.69 -5.69 0.74
C SER A 248 -13.30 -4.32 0.18
N ARG A 249 -12.41 -3.61 0.90
CA ARG A 249 -11.76 -2.39 0.42
C ARG A 249 -10.49 -2.66 -0.36
N SER A 250 -9.82 -3.79 -0.07
CA SER A 250 -8.58 -4.18 -0.70
C SER A 250 -8.46 -5.70 -0.75
N GLU A 251 -8.18 -6.21 -1.93
CA GLU A 251 -7.96 -7.64 -2.22
C GLU A 251 -6.99 -7.79 -3.39
N GLY A 252 -6.20 -8.85 -3.36
CA GLY A 252 -5.43 -9.26 -4.55
C GLY A 252 -6.30 -10.03 -5.54
N GLY A 253 -7.06 -10.97 -4.99
CA GLY A 253 -8.05 -11.77 -5.71
C GLY A 253 -8.94 -12.47 -4.71
N PRO A 254 -10.18 -11.98 -4.46
CA PRO A 254 -11.10 -12.67 -3.59
C PRO A 254 -11.52 -13.99 -4.23
N HIS A 255 -10.86 -15.09 -3.82
CA HIS A 255 -11.15 -16.44 -4.31
C HIS A 255 -12.64 -16.79 -4.18
N SER A 256 -13.31 -16.21 -3.19
CA SER A 256 -14.74 -16.39 -2.97
C SER A 256 -15.61 -15.99 -4.17
N ILE A 257 -15.16 -15.07 -5.04
CA ILE A 257 -15.84 -14.76 -6.30
C ILE A 257 -15.79 -15.97 -7.24
N LEU A 258 -14.61 -16.60 -7.34
CA LEU A 258 -14.42 -17.77 -8.18
C LEU A 258 -15.14 -19.00 -7.62
N GLU A 259 -15.09 -19.20 -6.31
CA GLU A 259 -15.78 -20.29 -5.59
C GLU A 259 -17.30 -20.20 -5.76
N ALA A 260 -17.86 -19.03 -5.50
CA ALA A 260 -19.29 -18.76 -5.65
C ALA A 260 -19.73 -18.91 -7.13
N GLY A 261 -18.98 -18.33 -8.06
CA GLY A 261 -19.27 -18.41 -9.50
C GLY A 261 -19.16 -19.83 -10.04
N ALA A 262 -18.15 -20.63 -9.62
CA ALA A 262 -18.02 -22.04 -9.97
C ALA A 262 -19.19 -22.89 -9.43
N SER A 263 -19.79 -22.46 -8.32
CA SER A 263 -20.98 -23.07 -7.74
C SER A 263 -22.30 -22.53 -8.33
N LYS A 264 -22.23 -21.65 -9.35
CA LYS A 264 -23.37 -20.95 -9.95
C LYS A 264 -24.18 -20.08 -8.96
N CYS A 265 -23.53 -19.57 -7.92
CA CYS A 265 -24.10 -18.56 -7.04
C CYS A 265 -24.02 -17.18 -7.71
N LYS A 266 -25.04 -16.35 -7.54
CA LYS A 266 -24.98 -14.92 -7.88
C LYS A 266 -23.94 -14.21 -7.02
N VAL A 267 -23.19 -13.27 -7.59
CA VAL A 267 -22.13 -12.54 -6.88
C VAL A 267 -22.21 -11.06 -7.20
N ILE A 268 -22.14 -10.24 -6.16
CA ILE A 268 -21.81 -8.82 -6.32
C ILE A 268 -20.56 -8.46 -5.49
N SER A 269 -19.77 -7.52 -5.97
CA SER A 269 -18.51 -7.15 -5.33
C SER A 269 -18.27 -5.65 -5.39
N SER A 270 -17.60 -5.11 -4.37
CA SER A 270 -16.85 -3.87 -4.54
C SER A 270 -15.76 -4.06 -5.62
N LYS A 271 -15.23 -2.96 -6.19
CA LYS A 271 -14.24 -3.02 -7.27
C LYS A 271 -12.84 -3.35 -6.71
N VAL A 272 -12.56 -4.62 -6.43
CA VAL A 272 -11.29 -5.07 -5.81
C VAL A 272 -10.69 -6.27 -6.53
N GLY A 273 -9.37 -6.27 -6.65
CA GLY A 273 -8.58 -7.39 -7.16
C GLY A 273 -9.06 -7.90 -8.52
N LEU A 274 -9.45 -9.19 -8.56
CA LEU A 274 -9.95 -9.84 -9.78
C LEU A 274 -11.44 -9.55 -10.09
N ALA A 275 -12.17 -8.84 -9.22
CA ALA A 275 -13.60 -8.62 -9.44
C ALA A 275 -13.91 -7.97 -10.81
N PRO A 276 -13.17 -6.93 -11.28
CA PRO A 276 -13.39 -6.37 -12.62
C PRO A 276 -13.03 -7.29 -13.78
N ASP A 277 -12.18 -8.30 -13.54
CA ASP A 277 -11.79 -9.28 -14.57
C ASP A 277 -12.81 -10.41 -14.70
N ALA A 278 -13.49 -10.77 -13.60
CA ALA A 278 -14.41 -11.91 -13.54
C ALA A 278 -15.88 -11.51 -13.68
N LEU A 279 -16.30 -10.39 -13.10
CA LEU A 279 -17.70 -9.98 -12.99
C LEU A 279 -18.11 -9.00 -14.09
N GLU A 280 -19.39 -9.06 -14.47
CA GLU A 280 -19.99 -8.01 -15.30
C GLU A 280 -20.06 -6.67 -14.52
N PRO A 281 -19.97 -5.53 -15.22
CA PRO A 281 -20.04 -4.22 -14.55
C PRO A 281 -21.28 -4.04 -13.68
N ALA A 282 -22.43 -4.63 -14.05
CA ALA A 282 -23.67 -4.61 -13.27
C ALA A 282 -23.58 -5.33 -11.92
N CYS A 283 -22.60 -6.20 -11.74
CA CYS A 283 -22.32 -6.90 -10.48
C CYS A 283 -21.28 -6.21 -9.60
N ILE A 284 -20.78 -5.04 -10.02
CA ILE A 284 -19.75 -4.28 -9.29
C ILE A 284 -20.38 -2.98 -8.77
N TYR A 285 -20.39 -2.82 -7.46
CA TYR A 285 -20.94 -1.63 -6.82
C TYR A 285 -19.84 -0.70 -6.31
N LYS A 286 -20.17 0.58 -6.20
CA LYS A 286 -19.28 1.64 -5.70
C LYS A 286 -19.50 1.93 -4.22
N ASP A 287 -20.74 1.77 -3.74
CA ASP A 287 -21.11 2.11 -2.39
C ASP A 287 -22.25 1.22 -1.86
N PRO A 288 -22.53 1.27 -0.52
CA PRO A 288 -23.58 0.46 0.08
C PRO A 288 -24.99 0.72 -0.46
N ILE A 289 -25.26 1.94 -0.96
CA ILE A 289 -26.59 2.29 -1.51
C ILE A 289 -26.76 1.60 -2.86
N GLU A 290 -25.75 1.68 -3.73
CA GLU A 290 -25.76 1.00 -5.03
C GLU A 290 -25.87 -0.52 -4.85
N ALA A 291 -25.08 -1.11 -3.93
CA ALA A 291 -25.19 -2.53 -3.59
C ALA A 291 -26.61 -2.91 -3.14
N ALA A 292 -27.21 -2.12 -2.25
CA ALA A 292 -28.59 -2.35 -1.79
C ALA A 292 -29.61 -2.23 -2.92
N ASN A 293 -29.41 -1.30 -3.88
CA ASN A 293 -30.27 -1.17 -5.05
C ASN A 293 -30.18 -2.41 -5.97
N ILE A 294 -28.97 -2.90 -6.21
CA ILE A 294 -28.74 -4.13 -6.99
C ILE A 294 -29.44 -5.31 -6.32
N ILE A 295 -29.28 -5.48 -5.01
CA ILE A 295 -29.90 -6.57 -4.25
C ILE A 295 -31.43 -6.46 -4.26
N GLU A 296 -31.99 -5.27 -4.00
CA GLU A 296 -33.44 -5.05 -4.04
C GLU A 296 -34.01 -5.38 -5.42
N TYR A 297 -33.33 -4.96 -6.48
CA TYR A 297 -33.75 -5.24 -7.85
C TYR A 297 -33.71 -6.75 -8.15
N ASP A 298 -32.66 -7.45 -7.68
CA ASP A 298 -32.57 -8.91 -7.85
C ASP A 298 -33.62 -9.67 -7.03
N ILE A 299 -33.94 -9.23 -5.81
CA ILE A 299 -35.04 -9.79 -5.00
C ILE A 299 -36.39 -9.70 -5.74
N ARG A 300 -36.64 -8.58 -6.43
CA ARG A 300 -37.92 -8.33 -7.13
C ARG A 300 -38.00 -8.97 -8.51
N GLU A 301 -36.91 -8.91 -9.27
CA GLU A 301 -36.91 -9.19 -10.71
C GLU A 301 -35.94 -10.32 -11.12
N SER A 302 -35.19 -10.91 -10.18
CA SER A 302 -34.15 -11.92 -10.45
C SER A 302 -33.09 -11.46 -11.46
N SER A 303 -32.78 -10.18 -11.46
CA SER A 303 -31.97 -9.47 -12.46
C SER A 303 -30.55 -9.99 -12.65
N LEU A 304 -29.96 -10.59 -11.60
CA LEU A 304 -28.60 -11.15 -11.66
C LEU A 304 -28.55 -12.57 -12.22
N THR A 305 -29.69 -13.21 -12.50
CA THR A 305 -29.75 -14.61 -12.97
C THR A 305 -29.05 -14.81 -14.31
N GLU A 306 -29.18 -13.85 -15.22
CA GLU A 306 -28.51 -13.90 -16.53
C GLU A 306 -26.97 -13.81 -16.43
N MET A 307 -26.45 -13.18 -15.37
CA MET A 307 -25.01 -13.01 -15.16
C MET A 307 -24.32 -14.29 -14.67
N VAL A 308 -25.07 -15.23 -14.07
CA VAL A 308 -24.54 -16.46 -13.47
C VAL A 308 -23.87 -17.36 -14.51
N SER A 309 -24.50 -17.57 -15.66
CA SER A 309 -23.93 -18.44 -16.70
C SER A 309 -22.66 -17.85 -17.29
N GLY A 310 -22.63 -16.55 -17.55
CA GLY A 310 -21.43 -15.87 -18.07
C GLY A 310 -20.26 -15.88 -17.08
N LEU A 311 -20.53 -15.72 -15.79
CA LEU A 311 -19.50 -15.86 -14.75
C LEU A 311 -18.97 -17.30 -14.69
N TYR A 312 -19.85 -18.28 -14.68
CA TYR A 312 -19.48 -19.70 -14.64
C TYR A 312 -18.60 -20.09 -15.83
N GLU A 313 -18.98 -19.71 -17.06
CA GLU A 313 -18.20 -19.96 -18.27
C GLU A 313 -16.82 -19.28 -18.20
N ARG A 314 -16.73 -18.00 -17.82
CA ARG A 314 -15.45 -17.31 -17.64
C ARG A 314 -14.54 -18.02 -16.64
N ILE A 315 -15.12 -18.59 -15.56
CA ILE A 315 -14.33 -19.32 -14.57
C ILE A 315 -13.77 -20.61 -15.18
N LEU A 316 -14.55 -21.36 -15.90
CA LEU A 316 -14.08 -22.59 -16.56
C LEU A 316 -12.98 -22.28 -17.58
N ASP A 317 -13.16 -21.21 -18.37
CA ASP A 317 -12.26 -20.85 -19.46
C ASP A 317 -10.94 -20.24 -18.99
N ASN A 318 -10.97 -19.42 -17.90
CA ASN A 318 -9.82 -18.62 -17.52
C ASN A 318 -9.28 -18.92 -16.10
N HIS A 319 -10.04 -19.62 -15.27
CA HIS A 319 -9.71 -19.82 -13.85
C HIS A 319 -9.70 -21.30 -13.44
N SER A 320 -9.68 -22.21 -14.37
CA SER A 320 -9.45 -23.65 -14.10
C SER A 320 -7.95 -23.96 -14.07
N PRO A 321 -7.51 -25.04 -13.37
CA PRO A 321 -6.09 -25.43 -13.40
C PRO A 321 -5.56 -25.66 -14.82
N ASP A 322 -6.37 -26.18 -15.73
CA ASP A 322 -5.97 -26.46 -17.10
C ASP A 322 -5.83 -25.19 -17.96
N SER A 323 -6.63 -24.15 -17.69
CA SER A 323 -6.60 -22.90 -18.46
C SER A 323 -5.26 -22.17 -18.37
N VAL A 324 -4.54 -22.26 -17.25
CA VAL A 324 -3.27 -21.56 -17.00
C VAL A 324 -2.01 -22.37 -17.35
N VAL A 325 -2.17 -23.65 -17.75
CA VAL A 325 -1.02 -24.51 -18.14
C VAL A 325 -0.23 -23.90 -19.29
N ASN A 326 -0.90 -23.36 -20.28
CA ASN A 326 -0.27 -22.73 -21.45
C ASN A 326 0.51 -21.46 -21.06
N ASP A 327 -0.02 -20.65 -20.13
CA ASP A 327 0.66 -19.47 -19.64
C ASP A 327 1.97 -19.84 -18.95
N PHE A 328 1.92 -20.79 -18.01
CA PHE A 328 3.13 -21.31 -17.34
C PHE A 328 4.10 -21.95 -18.34
N THR A 329 3.62 -22.72 -19.31
CA THR A 329 4.45 -23.31 -20.36
C THR A 329 5.21 -22.23 -21.13
N GLY A 330 4.54 -21.14 -21.51
CA GLY A 330 5.15 -20.00 -22.19
C GLY A 330 6.18 -19.29 -21.34
N ILE A 331 5.90 -19.08 -20.05
CA ILE A 331 6.82 -18.46 -19.09
C ILE A 331 8.09 -19.31 -18.94
N TYR A 332 7.94 -20.61 -18.64
CA TYR A 332 9.09 -21.49 -18.45
C TYR A 332 9.91 -21.75 -19.73
N ALA A 333 9.28 -21.74 -20.89
CA ALA A 333 9.99 -21.82 -22.17
C ALA A 333 10.89 -20.60 -22.38
N ARG A 334 10.44 -19.38 -22.06
CA ARG A 334 11.23 -18.16 -22.12
C ARG A 334 12.38 -18.18 -21.11
N ILE A 335 12.11 -18.63 -19.89
CA ILE A 335 13.15 -18.75 -18.84
C ILE A 335 14.20 -19.79 -19.26
N ASN A 336 13.80 -20.94 -19.75
CA ASN A 336 14.74 -21.99 -20.21
C ASN A 336 15.64 -21.48 -21.34
N LYS A 337 15.09 -20.76 -22.31
CA LYS A 337 15.87 -20.12 -23.37
C LYS A 337 16.89 -19.13 -22.83
N ALA A 338 16.52 -18.34 -21.82
CA ALA A 338 17.42 -17.41 -21.16
C ALA A 338 18.54 -18.13 -20.38
N LEU A 339 18.21 -19.18 -19.63
CA LEU A 339 19.19 -20.00 -18.88
C LEU A 339 20.18 -20.73 -19.78
N VAL A 340 19.75 -21.23 -20.93
CA VAL A 340 20.63 -21.91 -21.92
C VAL A 340 21.51 -20.90 -22.64
N GLY A 341 20.99 -19.70 -22.95
CA GLY A 341 21.74 -18.63 -23.61
C GLY A 341 22.79 -17.96 -22.70
N SER A 342 22.63 -18.02 -21.40
CA SER A 342 23.47 -17.36 -20.41
C SER A 342 24.67 -18.21 -19.93
N LYS A 343 24.93 -19.39 -20.47
CA LYS A 343 26.12 -20.20 -20.13
C LYS A 343 27.45 -19.46 -20.32
N ASN A 344 27.45 -18.25 -20.92
CA ASN A 344 28.62 -17.40 -21.09
C ASN A 344 28.68 -16.14 -20.23
N THR A 345 27.73 -15.87 -19.31
CA THR A 345 27.71 -14.63 -18.51
C THR A 345 27.16 -14.86 -17.11
N ALA A 346 27.71 -15.81 -16.37
CA ALA A 346 27.26 -16.12 -14.99
C ALA A 346 27.58 -15.02 -13.95
N ASN A 347 28.15 -13.87 -14.33
CA ASN A 347 28.59 -12.83 -13.40
C ASN A 347 27.95 -11.44 -13.58
N GLN A 348 26.84 -11.30 -14.30
CA GLN A 348 26.23 -9.98 -14.55
C GLN A 348 24.86 -9.72 -13.91
N PHE A 349 24.33 -10.62 -13.07
CA PHE A 349 22.99 -10.44 -12.48
C PHE A 349 22.95 -9.91 -11.05
N VAL A 350 24.08 -9.59 -10.44
CA VAL A 350 24.18 -9.12 -9.04
C VAL A 350 24.83 -7.75 -8.95
N SER A 351 24.45 -6.78 -9.73
CA SER A 351 24.74 -5.38 -9.40
C SER A 351 23.99 -4.38 -10.30
N LYS A 352 22.68 -4.36 -10.24
CA LYS A 352 21.97 -3.10 -10.51
C LYS A 352 21.36 -2.68 -9.18
N GLY A 353 21.93 -1.61 -8.65
CA GLY A 353 21.55 -1.02 -7.37
C GLY A 353 20.05 -0.85 -7.22
N VAL A 354 19.62 -0.64 -6.00
CA VAL A 354 18.24 -0.35 -5.59
C VAL A 354 17.55 0.48 -6.67
N VAL A 355 16.74 -0.18 -7.50
CA VAL A 355 15.92 0.51 -8.48
C VAL A 355 14.91 1.29 -7.66
N ASP A 356 14.89 2.61 -7.83
CA ASP A 356 13.78 3.44 -7.38
C ASP A 356 12.51 2.84 -7.99
N VAL A 357 11.71 2.18 -7.17
CA VAL A 357 10.55 1.36 -7.60
C VAL A 357 9.36 2.22 -8.00
N PHE A 358 9.42 3.53 -7.75
CA PHE A 358 8.49 4.45 -8.37
C PHE A 358 9.01 4.79 -9.78
N PRO A 359 8.16 4.77 -10.79
CA PRO A 359 8.58 5.08 -12.14
C PRO A 359 9.34 6.41 -12.12
N LYS A 360 10.60 6.41 -12.58
CA LYS A 360 11.15 7.62 -13.16
C LYS A 360 10.21 7.91 -14.31
N THR A 361 9.32 8.84 -14.09
CA THR A 361 8.27 9.15 -15.05
C THR A 361 8.92 9.35 -16.40
N GLU A 362 8.62 8.49 -17.36
CA GLU A 362 8.36 9.00 -18.68
C GLU A 362 7.17 9.94 -18.50
N ALA A 363 7.43 11.19 -18.14
CA ALA A 363 6.44 12.27 -18.04
C ALA A 363 5.64 12.46 -19.33
N GLY A 364 5.91 11.66 -20.35
CA GLY A 364 5.25 11.62 -21.64
C GLY A 364 4.09 10.62 -21.76
N ARG A 365 3.86 9.69 -20.81
CA ARG A 365 2.78 8.67 -20.93
C ARG A 365 1.57 8.90 -20.04
N LEU A 366 1.67 9.68 -18.99
CA LEU A 366 0.52 10.23 -18.28
C LEU A 366 0.06 11.55 -18.91
N LYS A 367 -0.20 11.58 -20.23
CA LYS A 367 -1.12 12.60 -20.74
C LYS A 367 -2.41 12.37 -19.98
N ALA A 368 -2.68 13.29 -19.05
CA ALA A 368 -3.94 13.37 -18.35
C ALA A 368 -5.06 13.21 -19.40
N LYS A 369 -6.06 12.35 -19.14
CA LYS A 369 -7.39 12.66 -19.65
C LYS A 369 -7.63 14.09 -19.17
N SER A 370 -7.89 15.02 -20.07
CA SER A 370 -7.97 16.47 -19.83
C SER A 370 -9.02 16.91 -18.79
N ASP A 371 -9.69 15.98 -18.14
CA ASP A 371 -10.90 16.21 -17.36
C ASP A 371 -10.80 15.76 -15.90
N PHE A 372 -9.65 15.23 -15.41
CA PHE A 372 -9.53 14.81 -14.00
C PHE A 372 -9.24 16.01 -13.10
N THR A 373 -10.12 16.23 -12.12
CA THR A 373 -10.06 17.36 -11.20
C THR A 373 -9.74 16.92 -9.78
N VAL A 374 -8.67 17.45 -9.20
CA VAL A 374 -8.26 17.25 -7.82
C VAL A 374 -8.52 18.50 -7.01
N CYS A 375 -9.12 18.37 -5.83
CA CYS A 375 -9.23 19.46 -4.87
C CYS A 375 -8.27 19.28 -3.70
N LEU A 376 -7.40 20.26 -3.49
CA LEU A 376 -6.51 20.34 -2.35
C LEU A 376 -7.23 21.03 -1.19
N TRP A 377 -7.47 20.32 -0.10
CA TRP A 377 -8.06 20.85 1.13
C TRP A 377 -6.99 21.11 2.16
N HIS A 378 -6.62 22.38 2.28
CA HIS A 378 -5.59 22.86 3.20
C HIS A 378 -5.77 24.35 3.47
N SER A 379 -5.52 24.78 4.70
CA SER A 379 -5.42 26.21 5.03
C SER A 379 -4.11 26.76 4.49
N PHE A 380 -4.14 27.30 3.29
CA PHE A 380 -2.94 27.85 2.62
C PHE A 380 -2.51 29.19 3.22
N PHE A 381 -1.20 29.28 3.49
CA PHE A 381 -0.56 30.49 3.97
C PHE A 381 0.53 30.95 3.01
N LYS A 382 0.79 32.25 2.96
CA LYS A 382 1.91 32.81 2.17
C LYS A 382 3.24 32.30 2.72
N PRO A 383 4.20 31.87 1.86
CA PRO A 383 5.54 31.51 2.31
C PRO A 383 6.19 32.65 3.13
N PRO A 384 7.06 32.29 4.12
CA PRO A 384 7.70 31.01 4.41
C PRO A 384 7.03 30.22 5.56
N TYR A 385 5.77 29.88 5.53
CA TYR A 385 5.08 29.17 6.61
C TYR A 385 5.13 27.65 6.43
N GLY A 386 5.63 26.94 7.49
CA GLY A 386 5.45 25.50 7.80
C GLY A 386 5.72 24.49 6.67
N GLY A 387 6.37 23.36 7.02
CA GLY A 387 6.74 22.32 6.03
C GLY A 387 5.54 21.74 5.27
N GLY A 388 4.42 21.48 5.95
CA GLY A 388 3.20 20.97 5.33
C GLY A 388 2.61 21.93 4.30
N ASN A 389 2.58 23.24 4.62
CA ASN A 389 2.09 24.27 3.68
C ASN A 389 2.99 24.39 2.45
N GLN A 390 4.32 24.40 2.63
CA GLN A 390 5.27 24.43 1.49
C GLN A 390 5.11 23.21 0.59
N PHE A 391 4.94 22.03 1.16
CA PHE A 391 4.70 20.82 0.38
C PHE A 391 3.39 20.90 -0.40
N MET A 392 2.29 21.34 0.19
CA MET A 392 0.99 21.46 -0.49
C MET A 392 1.01 22.48 -1.63
N LEU A 393 1.74 23.60 -1.46
CA LEU A 393 1.97 24.55 -2.54
C LEU A 393 2.81 23.97 -3.68
N GLY A 394 3.86 23.22 -3.35
CA GLY A 394 4.67 22.48 -4.31
C GLY A 394 3.86 21.43 -5.07
N LEU A 395 3.06 20.65 -4.36
CA LEU A 395 2.19 19.62 -4.94
C LEU A 395 1.19 20.23 -5.93
N LYS A 396 0.58 21.37 -5.58
CA LYS A 396 -0.27 22.14 -6.49
C LYS A 396 0.47 22.53 -7.77
N LYS A 397 1.68 23.12 -7.64
CA LYS A 397 2.52 23.51 -8.78
C LYS A 397 2.83 22.31 -9.68
N ALA A 398 3.17 21.17 -9.09
CA ALA A 398 3.49 19.95 -9.83
C ALA A 398 2.25 19.36 -10.54
N PHE A 399 1.07 19.34 -9.90
CA PHE A 399 -0.17 18.91 -10.56
C PHE A 399 -0.50 19.79 -11.80
N LEU A 400 -0.35 21.10 -11.68
CA LEU A 400 -0.56 22.01 -12.81
C LEU A 400 0.44 21.73 -13.95
N LYS A 401 1.73 21.46 -13.64
CA LYS A 401 2.73 21.01 -14.63
C LYS A 401 2.35 19.68 -15.30
N LEU A 402 1.69 18.78 -14.57
CA LEU A 402 1.18 17.49 -15.10
C LEU A 402 -0.14 17.63 -15.89
N GLY A 403 -0.69 18.84 -16.02
CA GLY A 403 -1.95 19.09 -16.73
C GLY A 403 -3.21 18.63 -15.98
N VAL A 404 -3.16 18.52 -14.66
CA VAL A 404 -4.31 18.18 -13.81
C VAL A 404 -5.08 19.44 -13.46
N ASN A 405 -6.42 19.37 -13.50
CA ASN A 405 -7.26 20.45 -13.01
C ASN A 405 -7.19 20.49 -11.47
N VAL A 406 -6.71 21.60 -10.91
CA VAL A 406 -6.56 21.76 -9.45
C VAL A 406 -7.54 22.79 -8.93
N ARG A 407 -8.28 22.42 -7.88
CA ARG A 407 -9.12 23.30 -7.07
C ARG A 407 -8.57 23.40 -5.66
N GLU A 408 -8.91 24.46 -4.96
CA GLU A 408 -8.49 24.69 -3.55
C GLU A 408 -9.70 24.98 -2.68
N ASN A 409 -9.91 24.17 -1.64
CA ASN A 409 -10.95 24.36 -0.64
C ASN A 409 -12.35 24.61 -1.26
N GLU A 410 -12.61 24.00 -2.41
CA GLU A 410 -13.91 23.99 -3.06
C GLU A 410 -14.63 22.66 -2.78
N LEU A 411 -15.96 22.72 -2.68
CA LEU A 411 -16.84 21.57 -2.52
C LEU A 411 -17.79 21.52 -3.71
N ASP A 412 -17.54 20.60 -4.63
CA ASP A 412 -18.32 20.44 -5.87
C ASP A 412 -18.37 18.96 -6.25
N GLU A 413 -19.54 18.47 -6.67
CA GLU A 413 -19.75 17.08 -7.10
C GLU A 413 -18.94 16.70 -8.35
N ARG A 414 -18.42 17.67 -9.09
CA ARG A 414 -17.57 17.47 -10.28
C ARG A 414 -16.09 17.28 -9.95
N ILE A 415 -15.73 17.26 -8.66
CA ILE A 415 -14.37 16.98 -8.21
C ILE A 415 -14.20 15.47 -8.10
N ASP A 416 -13.23 14.92 -8.84
CA ASP A 416 -12.98 13.49 -8.90
C ASP A 416 -12.36 12.97 -7.59
N ALA A 417 -11.44 13.75 -6.99
CA ALA A 417 -10.78 13.38 -5.74
C ALA A 417 -10.42 14.59 -4.87
N TYR A 418 -10.50 14.41 -3.56
CA TYR A 418 -10.11 15.37 -2.54
C TYR A 418 -8.82 14.91 -1.86
N ILE A 419 -7.84 15.81 -1.70
CA ILE A 419 -6.63 15.55 -0.92
C ILE A 419 -6.68 16.42 0.33
N LEU A 420 -6.95 15.80 1.48
CA LEU A 420 -6.98 16.46 2.78
C LEU A 420 -5.59 16.42 3.42
N ASN A 421 -5.14 17.54 4.01
CA ASN A 421 -3.87 17.58 4.71
C ASN A 421 -4.05 17.55 6.24
N SER A 422 -3.90 16.39 6.85
CA SER A 422 -4.08 16.12 8.29
C SER A 422 -5.40 16.71 8.81
N ILE A 423 -5.33 17.71 9.72
CA ILE A 423 -6.46 18.50 10.22
C ILE A 423 -6.33 19.99 9.84
N HIS A 424 -5.41 20.34 8.95
CA HIS A 424 -5.09 21.71 8.60
C HIS A 424 -6.00 22.26 7.50
N PHE A 425 -7.32 22.19 7.74
CA PHE A 425 -8.37 22.67 6.86
C PHE A 425 -9.64 22.99 7.65
N ASP A 426 -10.66 23.59 7.02
CA ASP A 426 -11.97 23.83 7.61
C ASP A 426 -12.75 22.50 7.73
N VAL A 427 -12.62 21.87 8.91
CA VAL A 427 -13.18 20.55 9.22
C VAL A 427 -14.70 20.62 9.23
N ASP A 428 -15.30 21.64 9.83
CA ASP A 428 -16.76 21.75 9.98
C ASP A 428 -17.45 21.86 8.63
N ARG A 429 -16.92 22.69 7.73
CA ARG A 429 -17.43 22.84 6.38
C ARG A 429 -17.32 21.55 5.58
N PHE A 430 -16.23 20.80 5.72
CA PHE A 430 -16.03 19.50 5.07
C PHE A 430 -17.03 18.48 5.60
N LEU A 431 -17.24 18.41 6.92
CA LEU A 431 -18.18 17.51 7.57
C LEU A 431 -19.62 17.77 7.12
N GLU A 432 -20.02 19.02 6.96
CA GLU A 432 -21.37 19.37 6.51
C GLU A 432 -21.64 18.91 5.08
N PHE A 433 -20.70 19.11 4.17
CA PHE A 433 -20.82 18.69 2.78
C PHE A 433 -20.82 17.16 2.62
N SER A 434 -19.97 16.47 3.37
CA SER A 434 -19.86 15.00 3.33
C SER A 434 -21.10 14.27 3.84
N LYS A 435 -22.00 14.94 4.58
CA LYS A 435 -23.30 14.35 5.00
C LYS A 435 -24.20 14.02 3.82
N LYS A 436 -24.07 14.76 2.72
CA LYS A 436 -24.95 14.67 1.55
C LYS A 436 -24.26 14.01 0.34
N ASN A 437 -22.94 13.92 0.36
CA ASN A 437 -22.14 13.50 -0.78
C ASN A 437 -21.11 12.45 -0.36
N ARG A 438 -20.96 11.39 -1.13
CA ARG A 438 -19.82 10.48 -0.98
C ARG A 438 -18.61 11.09 -1.71
N LEU A 439 -17.49 11.16 -1.02
CA LEU A 439 -16.28 11.81 -1.53
C LEU A 439 -15.16 10.78 -1.67
N ASN A 440 -14.41 10.86 -2.76
CA ASN A 440 -13.16 10.14 -2.94
C ASN A 440 -12.05 10.91 -2.23
N VAL A 441 -11.59 10.42 -1.09
CA VAL A 441 -10.69 11.17 -0.20
C VAL A 441 -9.34 10.48 -0.07
N VAL A 442 -8.29 11.16 -0.49
CA VAL A 442 -6.91 10.87 -0.09
C VAL A 442 -6.60 11.70 1.15
N HIS A 443 -6.46 11.07 2.30
CA HIS A 443 -6.11 11.75 3.53
C HIS A 443 -4.59 11.69 3.75
N ARG A 444 -3.90 12.80 3.53
CA ARG A 444 -2.47 12.94 3.83
C ARG A 444 -2.30 13.24 5.30
N ILE A 445 -1.56 12.42 6.02
CA ILE A 445 -1.26 12.59 7.45
C ILE A 445 0.22 12.91 7.61
N ASP A 446 0.53 14.08 8.17
CA ASP A 446 1.89 14.55 8.40
C ASP A 446 2.67 13.70 9.41
N GLY A 447 1.96 13.09 10.36
CA GLY A 447 2.49 12.25 11.42
C GLY A 447 1.80 12.56 12.75
N PRO A 448 2.11 11.80 13.83
CA PRO A 448 1.54 12.06 15.13
C PRO A 448 1.96 13.42 15.68
N ILE A 449 1.02 14.35 15.79
CA ILE A 449 1.25 15.73 16.17
C ILE A 449 1.87 15.82 17.58
N HIS A 450 1.36 15.01 18.52
CA HIS A 450 1.87 15.02 19.89
C HIS A 450 3.31 14.49 20.00
N LEU A 451 3.74 13.55 19.15
CA LEU A 451 5.14 13.09 19.12
C LEU A 451 6.06 14.17 18.56
N ILE A 452 5.61 14.88 17.52
CA ILE A 452 6.38 15.95 16.86
C ILE A 452 6.48 17.18 17.77
N ARG A 453 5.35 17.61 18.37
CA ARG A 453 5.27 18.86 19.14
C ARG A 453 5.50 18.68 20.64
N GLY A 454 5.16 17.50 21.20
CA GLY A 454 5.19 17.23 22.63
C GLY A 454 3.84 17.45 23.34
N TYR A 455 2.82 17.87 22.64
CA TYR A 455 1.46 18.18 23.12
C TYR A 455 0.44 18.03 21.97
N ASP A 456 -0.83 18.33 22.19
CA ASP A 456 -1.91 18.27 21.17
C ASP A 456 -2.34 16.85 20.78
N ARG A 457 -2.44 15.91 21.75
CA ARG A 457 -2.86 14.52 21.47
C ARG A 457 -4.30 14.45 20.95
N GLU A 458 -5.18 15.35 21.40
CA GLU A 458 -6.55 15.48 20.94
C GLU A 458 -6.65 15.79 19.42
N LYS A 459 -5.61 16.42 18.87
CA LYS A 459 -5.55 16.67 17.42
C LYS A 459 -5.20 15.40 16.64
N ASP A 460 -4.43 14.49 17.24
CA ASP A 460 -4.20 13.18 16.64
C ASP A 460 -5.50 12.35 16.62
N GLU A 461 -6.24 12.34 17.73
CA GLU A 461 -7.54 11.66 17.82
C GLU A 461 -8.51 12.16 16.76
N LEU A 462 -8.67 13.48 16.62
CA LEU A 462 -9.50 14.08 15.57
C LEU A 462 -9.02 13.69 14.16
N CYS A 463 -7.69 13.72 13.92
CA CYS A 463 -7.11 13.35 12.62
C CYS A 463 -7.47 11.91 12.25
N PHE A 464 -7.40 10.99 13.21
CA PHE A 464 -7.72 9.58 12.97
C PHE A 464 -9.21 9.32 12.89
N GLU A 465 -10.04 10.00 13.63
CA GLU A 465 -11.50 9.96 13.45
C GLU A 465 -11.91 10.38 12.04
N LEU A 466 -11.34 11.47 11.53
CA LEU A 466 -11.56 11.92 10.16
C LEU A 466 -11.05 10.88 9.13
N ASN A 467 -9.88 10.29 9.40
CA ASN A 467 -9.33 9.24 8.55
C ASN A 467 -10.26 8.04 8.47
N GLN A 468 -10.70 7.50 9.61
CA GLN A 468 -11.59 6.35 9.66
C GLN A 468 -12.94 6.61 8.98
N LYS A 469 -13.42 7.83 9.07
CA LYS A 469 -14.76 8.18 8.58
C LYS A 469 -14.79 8.51 7.08
N PHE A 470 -13.72 9.13 6.55
CA PHE A 470 -13.77 9.72 5.21
C PHE A 470 -12.70 9.21 4.26
N ALA A 471 -11.56 8.72 4.75
CA ALA A 471 -10.49 8.34 3.86
C ALA A 471 -10.86 7.13 2.98
N SER A 472 -10.67 7.27 1.68
CA SER A 472 -10.62 6.14 0.75
C SER A 472 -9.20 5.58 0.65
N SER A 473 -8.19 6.43 0.86
CA SER A 473 -6.78 6.04 1.00
C SER A 473 -6.06 7.05 1.90
N THR A 474 -5.04 6.58 2.63
CA THR A 474 -4.20 7.40 3.51
C THR A 474 -2.80 7.50 2.94
N VAL A 475 -2.30 8.71 2.73
CA VAL A 475 -0.89 8.93 2.39
C VAL A 475 -0.13 9.32 3.64
N LEU A 476 0.90 8.53 3.97
CA LEU A 476 1.83 8.76 5.07
C LEU A 476 3.21 9.12 4.53
N GLN A 477 3.96 9.97 5.24
CA GLN A 477 5.19 10.52 4.72
C GLN A 477 6.42 9.62 4.90
N SER A 478 6.33 8.61 5.79
CA SER A 478 7.43 7.66 6.05
C SER A 478 6.91 6.37 6.68
N THR A 479 7.72 5.32 6.61
CA THR A 479 7.47 4.06 7.33
C THR A 479 7.45 4.30 8.84
N TRP A 480 8.32 5.21 9.34
CA TRP A 480 8.30 5.62 10.74
C TRP A 480 6.92 6.17 11.14
N THR A 481 6.33 7.05 10.33
CA THR A 481 4.98 7.58 10.58
C THR A 481 3.95 6.45 10.67
N TYR A 482 3.97 5.51 9.72
CA TYR A 482 3.06 4.37 9.73
C TYR A 482 3.19 3.57 11.03
N GLN A 483 4.43 3.21 11.41
CA GLN A 483 4.68 2.44 12.62
C GLN A 483 4.20 3.17 13.88
N ARG A 484 4.49 4.48 14.01
CA ARG A 484 4.05 5.25 15.18
C ARG A 484 2.53 5.34 15.29
N ILE A 485 1.83 5.49 14.17
CA ILE A 485 0.36 5.50 14.11
C ILE A 485 -0.22 4.15 14.57
N VAL A 486 0.36 3.06 14.10
CA VAL A 486 -0.04 1.69 14.51
C VAL A 486 0.26 1.44 15.99
N ASP A 487 1.43 1.86 16.49
CA ASP A 487 1.80 1.76 17.92
C ASP A 487 0.84 2.54 18.83
N MET A 488 0.21 3.60 18.31
CA MET A 488 -0.84 4.36 19.01
C MET A 488 -2.21 3.68 19.00
N GLY A 489 -2.34 2.54 18.33
CA GLY A 489 -3.59 1.77 18.22
C GLY A 489 -4.50 2.19 17.08
N TYR A 490 -4.02 3.03 16.15
CA TYR A 490 -4.79 3.43 14.97
C TYR A 490 -4.43 2.59 13.74
N ASN A 491 -5.41 2.31 12.90
CA ASN A 491 -5.23 1.56 11.66
C ASN A 491 -5.64 2.45 10.47
N PRO A 492 -4.69 3.13 9.82
CA PRO A 492 -5.00 4.04 8.72
C PRO A 492 -5.66 3.31 7.55
N ILE A 493 -6.64 3.95 6.92
CA ILE A 493 -7.39 3.37 5.80
C ILE A 493 -6.50 3.29 4.57
N GLN A 494 -6.25 2.09 4.08
CA GLN A 494 -5.46 1.81 2.88
C GLN A 494 -4.18 2.66 2.81
N PRO A 495 -3.20 2.44 3.70
CA PRO A 495 -2.02 3.29 3.80
C PRO A 495 -1.07 3.14 2.62
N VAL A 496 -0.55 4.26 2.14
CA VAL A 496 0.50 4.35 1.12
C VAL A 496 1.60 5.27 1.65
N ILE A 497 2.87 4.88 1.50
CA ILE A 497 4.00 5.72 1.89
C ILE A 497 4.47 6.54 0.69
N ILE A 498 4.37 7.87 0.81
CA ILE A 498 4.88 8.81 -0.20
C ILE A 498 5.68 9.88 0.55
N ASN A 499 7.01 9.80 0.49
CA ASN A 499 7.87 10.83 1.08
C ASN A 499 7.62 12.19 0.38
N ASN A 500 7.86 13.28 1.10
CA ASN A 500 7.83 14.59 0.50
C ASN A 500 8.95 14.77 -0.54
N ALA A 501 8.77 15.76 -1.39
CA ALA A 501 9.81 16.31 -2.24
C ALA A 501 9.72 17.83 -2.24
N VAL A 502 10.77 18.48 -2.70
CA VAL A 502 10.86 19.95 -2.75
C VAL A 502 10.89 20.46 -4.19
N ASP A 503 10.64 21.75 -4.36
CA ASP A 503 10.65 22.39 -5.66
C ASP A 503 12.06 22.36 -6.28
N GLY A 504 12.27 21.52 -7.29
CA GLY A 504 13.54 21.36 -7.99
C GLY A 504 13.96 22.61 -8.82
N ASP A 505 13.06 23.56 -9.07
CA ASP A 505 13.41 24.85 -9.67
C ASP A 505 14.15 25.76 -8.67
N ILE A 506 14.02 25.49 -7.36
CA ILE A 506 14.65 26.25 -6.28
C ILE A 506 15.82 25.46 -5.66
N PHE A 507 15.56 24.23 -5.24
CA PHE A 507 16.52 23.39 -4.56
C PHE A 507 17.15 22.38 -5.54
N HIS A 508 18.34 22.70 -6.02
CA HIS A 508 19.10 21.91 -7.00
C HIS A 508 20.61 22.11 -6.78
N PRO A 509 21.47 21.18 -7.23
CA PRO A 509 22.93 21.27 -6.98
C PRO A 509 23.67 22.22 -7.93
N ASN A 510 23.02 22.75 -8.98
CA ASN A 510 23.69 23.61 -9.95
C ASN A 510 24.20 24.91 -9.31
N GLY A 511 25.45 25.24 -9.51
CA GLY A 511 26.12 26.41 -8.93
C GLY A 511 26.56 26.20 -7.47
N ARG A 512 26.63 24.94 -7.01
CA ARG A 512 27.18 24.57 -5.71
C ARG A 512 28.69 24.77 -5.72
N ILE A 513 29.25 25.11 -4.55
CA ILE A 513 30.71 25.17 -4.36
C ILE A 513 31.30 23.75 -4.40
N ASP A 514 32.53 23.65 -4.92
CA ASP A 514 33.29 22.40 -4.86
C ASP A 514 33.78 22.14 -3.43
N PHE A 515 33.70 20.89 -3.01
CA PHE A 515 34.31 20.48 -1.75
C PHE A 515 35.83 20.55 -1.85
N SER A 516 36.47 21.03 -0.78
CA SER A 516 37.94 21.09 -0.71
C SER A 516 38.42 21.02 0.72
N ARG A 517 39.40 20.17 0.95
CA ARG A 517 40.11 20.05 2.25
C ARG A 517 41.15 21.16 2.46
N ASN A 518 41.41 21.97 1.45
CA ASN A 518 42.35 23.09 1.53
C ASN A 518 41.76 24.34 2.15
N ARG A 519 40.49 24.30 2.56
CA ARG A 519 39.77 25.33 3.29
C ARG A 519 38.97 24.73 4.44
N LYS A 520 38.49 25.55 5.36
CA LYS A 520 37.54 25.07 6.37
C LYS A 520 36.31 24.43 5.71
N VAL A 521 35.92 23.29 6.22
CA VAL A 521 34.69 22.60 5.80
C VAL A 521 33.48 23.33 6.35
N LYS A 522 32.51 23.61 5.48
CA LYS A 522 31.34 24.44 5.80
C LYS A 522 30.16 23.57 6.17
N LEU A 523 29.78 23.64 7.45
CA LEU A 523 28.63 22.95 8.02
C LEU A 523 27.43 23.86 8.01
N ILE A 524 26.22 23.30 7.74
CA ILE A 524 24.97 24.04 7.83
C ILE A 524 23.87 23.19 8.46
N SER A 525 23.04 23.85 9.27
CA SER A 525 21.77 23.32 9.78
C SER A 525 20.65 24.31 9.53
N THR A 526 19.43 23.80 9.39
CA THR A 526 18.26 24.67 9.19
C THR A 526 17.08 24.22 10.04
N SER A 527 16.33 25.15 10.61
CA SER A 527 15.08 24.86 11.33
C SER A 527 14.10 26.02 11.24
N TRP A 528 12.84 25.71 10.93
CA TRP A 528 11.77 26.69 11.02
C TRP A 528 11.27 26.92 12.45
N SER A 529 11.40 25.93 13.34
CA SER A 529 10.85 25.94 14.70
C SER A 529 11.94 25.98 15.75
N ASN A 530 11.70 26.72 16.82
CA ASN A 530 12.55 26.75 18.03
C ASN A 530 12.22 25.63 19.03
N ASN A 531 11.39 24.66 18.67
CA ASN A 531 11.11 23.50 19.52
C ASN A 531 12.41 22.75 19.85
N PRO A 532 12.73 22.44 21.11
CA PRO A 532 13.95 21.72 21.50
C PRO A 532 14.13 20.37 20.79
N ARG A 533 13.04 19.70 20.37
CA ARG A 533 13.08 18.47 19.56
C ARG A 533 13.69 18.68 18.17
N LYS A 534 13.87 19.92 17.74
CA LYS A 534 14.60 20.25 16.50
C LYS A 534 16.12 20.28 16.67
N GLY A 535 16.63 19.81 17.82
CA GLY A 535 18.04 19.52 18.02
C GLY A 535 18.88 20.66 18.60
N GLY A 536 18.27 21.76 19.13
CA GLY A 536 18.98 22.88 19.71
C GLY A 536 20.14 22.46 20.63
N PRO A 537 19.92 21.61 21.64
CA PRO A 537 20.98 21.16 22.55
C PRO A 537 22.16 20.48 21.84
N TYR A 538 21.92 19.70 20.79
CA TYR A 538 22.97 19.04 19.98
C TYR A 538 23.80 20.07 19.22
N TYR A 539 23.21 21.09 18.63
CA TYR A 539 23.95 22.17 17.96
C TYR A 539 24.80 22.95 18.95
N LYS A 540 24.30 23.15 20.17
CA LYS A 540 25.10 23.79 21.25
C LYS A 540 26.25 22.91 21.70
N TRP A 541 26.05 21.60 21.79
CA TRP A 541 27.13 20.67 22.09
C TRP A 541 28.19 20.66 20.97
N ILE A 542 27.80 20.69 19.71
CA ILE A 542 28.72 20.79 18.56
C ILE A 542 29.53 22.08 18.67
N GLU A 543 28.89 23.22 18.98
CA GLU A 543 29.59 24.51 19.16
C GLU A 543 30.73 24.42 20.16
N ASN A 544 30.52 23.70 21.26
CA ASN A 544 31.51 23.59 22.35
C ASN A 544 32.62 22.58 22.07
N ASN A 545 32.46 21.66 21.14
CA ASN A 545 33.37 20.53 20.91
C ASN A 545 33.99 20.49 19.50
N LEU A 546 33.50 21.30 18.55
CA LEU A 546 33.98 21.34 17.18
C LEU A 546 35.38 21.96 17.06
N ASP A 547 36.24 21.41 16.23
CA ASP A 547 37.52 22.00 15.88
C ASP A 547 37.31 23.18 14.88
N TRP A 548 37.23 24.38 15.44
CA TRP A 548 37.03 25.61 14.66
C TRP A 548 38.22 25.98 13.77
N SER A 549 39.34 25.29 13.86
CA SER A 549 40.43 25.46 12.91
C SER A 549 40.13 24.81 11.57
N GLN A 550 39.37 23.70 11.59
CA GLN A 550 39.04 22.90 10.42
C GLN A 550 37.61 23.18 9.86
N PHE A 551 36.71 23.65 10.72
CA PHE A 551 35.30 23.81 10.38
C PHE A 551 34.81 25.26 10.53
N GLU A 552 33.79 25.60 9.79
CA GLU A 552 32.90 26.72 10.02
C GLU A 552 31.44 26.25 9.99
N TYR A 553 30.58 26.84 10.81
CA TYR A 553 29.23 26.36 10.97
C TYR A 553 28.21 27.50 10.90
N THR A 554 27.17 27.31 10.08
CA THR A 554 26.04 28.24 9.92
C THR A 554 24.74 27.55 10.36
N PHE A 555 23.94 28.21 11.19
CA PHE A 555 22.59 27.81 11.52
C PHE A 555 21.61 28.83 10.91
N VAL A 556 20.63 28.33 10.11
CA VAL A 556 19.63 29.19 9.48
C VAL A 556 18.24 28.87 10.04
N GLY A 557 17.55 29.91 10.53
CA GLY A 557 16.19 29.79 11.04
C GLY A 557 16.04 30.05 12.52
N ASN A 558 15.05 29.38 13.15
CA ASN A 558 14.73 29.54 14.57
C ASN A 558 15.34 28.42 15.40
N VAL A 559 15.92 28.77 16.55
CA VAL A 559 16.50 27.84 17.50
C VAL A 559 16.30 28.35 18.94
N SER A 560 16.23 27.45 19.92
CA SER A 560 16.13 27.81 21.34
C SER A 560 17.44 28.31 21.91
N GLU A 561 18.58 27.88 21.35
CA GLU A 561 19.92 28.12 21.87
C GLU A 561 20.50 29.45 21.38
N LYS A 562 21.37 30.03 22.21
CA LYS A 562 22.20 31.16 21.80
C LYS A 562 23.59 30.67 21.44
N PHE A 563 24.00 30.94 20.22
CA PHE A 563 25.32 30.59 19.72
C PHE A 563 26.34 31.73 19.91
N GLN A 564 27.61 31.34 20.07
CA GLN A 564 28.74 32.27 20.20
C GLN A 564 29.68 32.18 18.98
N GLN A 565 29.87 30.96 18.44
CA GLN A 565 30.77 30.68 17.32
C GLN A 565 29.98 30.24 16.07
N ILE A 566 28.86 29.52 16.23
CA ILE A 566 27.97 29.19 15.11
C ILE A 566 27.34 30.48 14.55
N LYS A 567 27.53 30.74 13.28
CA LYS A 567 26.91 31.87 12.59
C LYS A 567 25.38 31.64 12.50
N HIS A 568 24.63 32.43 13.28
CA HIS A 568 23.17 32.36 13.23
C HIS A 568 22.61 33.33 12.19
N VAL A 569 21.82 32.81 11.28
CA VAL A 569 21.08 33.55 10.24
C VAL A 569 19.58 33.41 10.53
N PRO A 570 18.80 34.50 10.64
CA PRO A 570 17.34 34.41 10.78
C PRO A 570 16.69 33.64 9.61
N PRO A 571 15.40 33.24 9.74
CA PRO A 571 14.67 32.62 8.64
C PRO A 571 14.71 33.47 7.35
N VAL A 572 15.04 32.84 6.23
CA VAL A 572 15.16 33.47 4.91
C VAL A 572 14.20 32.85 3.91
N PRO A 573 13.87 33.52 2.79
CA PRO A 573 13.09 32.93 1.72
C PRO A 573 13.78 31.70 1.09
N SER A 574 13.00 30.77 0.52
CA SER A 574 13.49 29.49 -0.02
C SER A 574 14.60 29.66 -1.07
N ALA A 575 14.53 30.68 -1.93
CA ALA A 575 15.57 30.93 -2.94
C ALA A 575 16.91 31.34 -2.31
N GLU A 576 16.88 32.15 -1.24
CA GLU A 576 18.06 32.54 -0.47
C GLU A 576 18.62 31.38 0.33
N LEU A 577 17.72 30.58 0.95
CA LEU A 577 18.10 29.35 1.65
C LEU A 577 18.83 28.38 0.72
N ALA A 578 18.30 28.16 -0.48
CA ALA A 578 18.94 27.30 -1.48
C ALA A 578 20.34 27.82 -1.86
N GLY A 579 20.52 29.14 -1.95
CA GLY A 579 21.83 29.76 -2.15
C GLY A 579 22.79 29.50 -0.99
N LEU A 580 22.30 29.60 0.24
CA LEU A 580 23.09 29.27 1.44
C LEU A 580 23.47 27.78 1.44
N LEU A 581 22.53 26.88 1.21
CA LEU A 581 22.81 25.45 1.13
C LEU A 581 23.90 25.14 0.09
N ARG A 582 23.79 25.65 -1.14
CA ARG A 582 24.82 25.44 -2.18
C ARG A 582 26.20 25.99 -1.84
N ASN A 583 26.29 26.92 -0.90
CA ASN A 583 27.56 27.49 -0.42
C ASN A 583 28.12 26.78 0.80
N HIS A 584 27.59 25.62 1.16
CA HIS A 584 28.08 24.76 2.27
C HIS A 584 28.41 23.36 1.77
N ASP A 585 29.09 22.59 2.62
CA ASP A 585 29.59 21.27 2.26
C ASP A 585 28.70 20.15 2.85
N ILE A 586 28.43 20.18 4.15
CA ILE A 586 27.77 19.11 4.90
C ILE A 586 26.54 19.69 5.62
N TYR A 587 25.44 18.98 5.52
CA TYR A 587 24.22 19.29 6.27
C TYR A 587 24.16 18.49 7.56
N ILE A 588 23.82 19.13 8.70
CA ILE A 588 23.62 18.43 9.98
C ILE A 588 22.18 18.63 10.45
N THR A 589 21.52 17.55 10.83
CA THR A 589 20.20 17.62 11.49
C THR A 589 20.14 16.72 12.71
N ALA A 590 19.73 17.29 13.84
CA ALA A 590 19.51 16.61 15.10
C ALA A 590 18.03 16.59 15.50
N SER A 591 17.13 16.77 14.55
CA SER A 591 15.67 16.73 14.76
C SER A 591 15.22 15.34 15.20
N LYS A 592 14.32 15.29 16.21
CA LYS A 592 13.70 14.04 16.72
C LYS A 592 12.23 13.99 16.35
N ASN A 593 11.73 12.78 16.13
CA ASN A 593 10.34 12.53 15.76
C ASN A 593 9.88 13.34 14.51
N ASP A 594 10.78 13.55 13.56
CA ASP A 594 10.46 14.26 12.32
C ASP A 594 9.98 13.24 11.26
N PRO A 595 8.71 13.25 10.87
CA PRO A 595 8.16 12.24 9.96
C PRO A 595 8.82 12.26 8.57
N CYS A 596 9.12 13.47 8.07
CA CYS A 596 9.70 13.65 6.75
C CYS A 596 10.23 15.10 6.63
N SER A 597 11.48 15.29 7.02
CA SER A 597 12.10 16.61 7.13
C SER A 597 12.27 17.28 5.76
N ASN A 598 11.46 18.30 5.46
CA ASN A 598 11.65 19.10 4.24
C ASN A 598 13.04 19.77 4.24
N ALA A 599 13.51 20.26 5.38
CA ALA A 599 14.82 20.90 5.51
C ALA A 599 15.96 19.94 5.10
N LEU A 600 15.85 18.67 5.49
CA LEU A 600 16.81 17.63 5.06
C LEU A 600 16.70 17.36 3.55
N ILE A 601 15.49 17.27 3.00
CA ILE A 601 15.27 17.05 1.55
C ILE A 601 15.81 18.25 0.77
N GLU A 602 15.62 19.49 1.24
CA GLU A 602 16.15 20.73 0.65
C GLU A 602 17.68 20.68 0.54
N ALA A 603 18.35 20.25 1.63
CA ALA A 603 19.80 20.12 1.67
C ALA A 603 20.32 19.04 0.73
N LEU A 604 19.73 17.84 0.77
CA LEU A 604 20.06 16.73 -0.13
C LEU A 604 19.82 17.12 -1.59
N SER A 605 18.74 17.83 -1.90
CA SER A 605 18.42 18.32 -3.25
C SER A 605 19.44 19.36 -3.75
N CYS A 606 20.05 20.12 -2.83
CA CYS A 606 21.17 21.00 -3.15
C CYS A 606 22.52 20.28 -3.23
N GLY A 607 22.58 18.96 -3.06
CA GLY A 607 23.76 18.13 -3.21
C GLY A 607 24.63 18.05 -1.95
N LEU A 608 24.10 18.35 -0.76
CA LEU A 608 24.83 18.22 0.51
C LEU A 608 24.62 16.83 1.08
N PRO A 609 25.68 16.03 1.31
CA PRO A 609 25.57 14.84 2.13
C PRO A 609 25.23 15.23 3.59
N ALA A 610 24.53 14.34 4.30
CA ALA A 610 23.95 14.68 5.58
C ALA A 610 24.47 13.84 6.74
N ILE A 611 24.70 14.47 7.88
CA ILE A 611 24.84 13.83 9.20
C ILE A 611 23.54 14.04 9.94
N TYR A 612 22.92 12.95 10.39
CA TYR A 612 21.56 13.04 10.90
C TYR A 612 21.34 12.19 12.16
N TYR A 613 20.50 12.70 13.08
CA TYR A 613 20.04 11.90 14.20
C TYR A 613 19.18 10.73 13.69
N GLU A 614 19.51 9.51 14.14
CA GLU A 614 18.86 8.28 13.70
C GLU A 614 17.46 8.13 14.31
N ASP A 615 16.51 8.93 13.83
CA ASP A 615 15.12 8.92 14.26
C ASP A 615 14.21 9.51 13.17
N GLY A 616 12.91 9.28 13.32
CA GLY A 616 11.94 9.78 12.36
C GLY A 616 12.08 9.13 10.99
N GLY A 617 11.77 9.89 9.95
CA GLY A 617 11.94 9.49 8.55
C GLY A 617 13.35 9.76 7.99
N HIS A 618 14.32 10.25 8.80
CA HIS A 618 15.65 10.60 8.31
C HIS A 618 16.37 9.47 7.59
N PRO A 619 16.41 8.21 8.13
CA PRO A 619 17.08 7.10 7.44
C PRO A 619 16.50 6.82 6.04
N GLU A 620 15.18 6.99 5.88
CA GLU A 620 14.48 6.77 4.60
C GLU A 620 14.81 7.86 3.56
N LEU A 621 15.09 9.08 4.03
CA LEU A 621 15.41 10.22 3.18
C LEU A 621 16.89 10.24 2.77
N VAL A 622 17.80 10.01 3.72
CA VAL A 622 19.25 10.08 3.49
C VAL A 622 19.78 8.85 2.75
N LYS A 623 19.27 7.65 3.11
CA LYS A 623 19.76 6.40 2.52
C LYS A 623 21.28 6.28 2.67
N ALA A 624 22.00 6.10 1.54
CA ALA A 624 23.47 6.03 1.49
C ALA A 624 24.15 7.40 1.29
N GLY A 625 23.39 8.49 1.20
CA GLY A 625 23.91 9.84 1.00
C GLY A 625 24.35 10.55 2.29
N GLY A 626 24.60 9.81 3.38
CA GLY A 626 25.04 10.40 4.65
C GLY A 626 25.22 9.39 5.77
N LEU A 627 25.47 9.90 6.98
CA LEU A 627 25.83 9.13 8.16
C LEU A 627 24.88 9.44 9.33
N ALA A 628 24.49 8.39 10.04
CA ALA A 628 23.63 8.49 11.22
C ALA A 628 24.43 8.66 12.50
N PHE A 629 23.87 9.36 13.49
CA PHE A 629 24.38 9.38 14.87
C PHE A 629 23.23 9.17 15.87
N ARG A 630 23.56 8.64 17.05
CA ARG A 630 22.64 8.42 18.19
C ARG A 630 23.06 9.20 19.42
N THR A 631 24.38 9.42 19.59
CA THR A 631 24.93 10.19 20.70
C THR A 631 25.68 11.41 20.19
N GLU A 632 25.94 12.36 21.07
CA GLU A 632 26.63 13.61 20.73
C GLU A 632 28.07 13.35 20.27
N GLU A 633 28.76 12.39 20.90
CA GLU A 633 30.14 12.05 20.61
C GLU A 633 30.31 11.44 19.21
N GLU A 634 29.31 10.68 18.76
CA GLU A 634 29.33 10.09 17.41
C GLU A 634 29.36 11.17 16.32
N ILE A 635 28.85 12.39 16.57
CA ILE A 635 28.78 13.46 15.56
C ILE A 635 30.18 13.81 15.03
N LEU A 636 31.18 13.92 15.92
CA LEU A 636 32.55 14.25 15.51
C LEU A 636 33.17 13.12 14.69
N THR A 637 32.99 11.87 15.11
CA THR A 637 33.43 10.70 14.35
C THR A 637 32.79 10.65 12.96
N GLN A 638 31.47 10.92 12.87
CA GLN A 638 30.77 10.96 11.59
C GLN A 638 31.22 12.14 10.72
N LEU A 639 31.62 13.26 11.31
CA LEU A 639 32.21 14.38 10.57
C LEU A 639 33.54 14.02 9.95
N ASP A 640 34.40 13.34 10.68
CA ASP A 640 35.73 12.89 10.19
C ASP A 640 35.53 11.91 9.03
N ASP A 641 34.68 10.89 9.20
CA ASP A 641 34.33 9.90 8.15
C ASP A 641 33.71 10.58 6.93
N MET A 642 32.82 11.54 7.12
CA MET A 642 32.18 12.29 6.04
C MET A 642 33.20 13.10 5.26
N VAL A 643 34.14 13.76 5.91
CA VAL A 643 35.20 14.54 5.26
C VAL A 643 36.14 13.63 4.50
N GLU A 644 36.48 12.45 5.05
CA GLU A 644 37.34 11.48 4.39
C GLU A 644 36.69 10.88 3.11
N ASN A 645 35.41 10.58 3.17
CA ASN A 645 34.68 9.89 2.10
C ASN A 645 33.67 10.78 1.37
N TYR A 646 33.87 12.09 1.36
CA TYR A 646 32.90 13.10 0.96
C TYR A 646 32.28 12.84 -0.41
N GLU A 647 33.08 12.62 -1.44
CA GLU A 647 32.62 12.38 -2.81
C GLU A 647 31.75 11.12 -2.92
N THR A 648 32.06 10.10 -2.13
CA THR A 648 31.27 8.86 -2.10
C THR A 648 29.87 9.14 -1.60
N PHE A 649 29.74 9.82 -0.45
CA PHE A 649 28.40 10.15 0.10
C PHE A 649 27.63 11.09 -0.80
N GLN A 650 28.30 12.09 -1.37
CA GLN A 650 27.66 13.05 -2.28
C GLN A 650 27.10 12.36 -3.53
N ASN A 651 27.86 11.44 -4.14
CA ASN A 651 27.43 10.69 -5.32
C ASN A 651 26.29 9.71 -5.05
N LEU A 652 26.10 9.32 -3.78
CA LEU A 652 25.05 8.40 -3.34
C LEU A 652 23.76 9.12 -2.93
N ILE A 653 23.72 10.46 -2.98
CA ILE A 653 22.50 11.22 -2.72
C ILE A 653 21.43 10.87 -3.75
N SER A 654 20.26 10.45 -3.25
CA SER A 654 19.11 10.09 -4.07
C SER A 654 17.83 10.69 -3.49
N VAL A 655 17.32 11.74 -4.11
CA VAL A 655 16.07 12.42 -3.73
C VAL A 655 15.01 12.27 -4.80
N SER A 656 13.75 12.17 -4.39
CA SER A 656 12.61 12.12 -5.31
C SER A 656 12.34 13.51 -5.90
N LYS A 657 11.95 13.57 -7.18
CA LYS A 657 11.49 14.80 -7.79
C LYS A 657 10.04 15.10 -7.38
N LEU A 658 9.71 16.35 -7.27
CA LEU A 658 8.36 16.79 -6.88
C LEU A 658 7.29 16.34 -7.90
N GLU A 659 7.63 16.31 -9.18
CA GLU A 659 6.76 15.82 -10.24
C GLU A 659 6.48 14.31 -10.11
N ASP A 660 7.45 13.52 -9.69
CA ASP A 660 7.27 12.08 -9.45
C ASP A 660 6.40 11.83 -8.21
N VAL A 661 6.59 12.62 -7.16
CA VAL A 661 5.74 12.59 -5.97
C VAL A 661 4.30 12.98 -6.31
N ALA A 662 4.11 14.03 -7.10
CA ALA A 662 2.78 14.44 -7.57
C ALA A 662 2.11 13.37 -8.44
N ALA A 663 2.87 12.71 -9.31
CA ALA A 663 2.35 11.59 -10.11
C ALA A 663 1.87 10.43 -9.22
N ASN A 664 2.57 10.14 -8.11
CA ASN A 664 2.15 9.11 -7.15
C ASN A 664 0.86 9.51 -6.41
N TYR A 665 0.72 10.78 -6.00
CA TYR A 665 -0.55 11.28 -5.43
C TYR A 665 -1.69 11.21 -6.45
N LEU A 666 -1.43 11.57 -7.69
CA LEU A 666 -2.43 11.49 -8.78
C LEU A 666 -2.85 10.04 -9.06
N PHE A 667 -1.89 9.11 -9.01
CA PHE A 667 -2.19 7.69 -9.14
C PHE A 667 -3.14 7.23 -8.03
N VAL A 668 -2.83 7.52 -6.76
CA VAL A 668 -3.70 7.18 -5.63
C VAL A 668 -5.08 7.84 -5.77
N ALA A 669 -5.13 9.11 -6.18
CA ALA A 669 -6.39 9.83 -6.39
C ALA A 669 -7.27 9.19 -7.48
N ARG A 670 -6.66 8.73 -8.58
CA ARG A 670 -7.37 8.03 -9.67
C ARG A 670 -7.86 6.64 -9.26
N GLU A 671 -7.06 5.89 -8.52
CA GLU A 671 -7.43 4.56 -8.03
C GLU A 671 -8.68 4.61 -7.12
N ILE A 672 -8.82 5.64 -6.29
CA ILE A 672 -9.99 5.77 -5.42
C ILE A 672 -11.20 6.38 -6.11
N ALA A 673 -11.02 7.07 -7.26
CA ALA A 673 -12.10 7.67 -8.05
C ALA A 673 -12.63 6.72 -9.14
N SER A 674 -11.89 5.66 -9.43
CA SER A 674 -12.27 4.64 -10.43
C SER A 674 -13.16 3.56 -9.81
#